data_b3f0d2bebb550c7b5b1b45b8187303ab
#
_entry.id   b3f0d2bebb550c7b5b1b45b8187303ab
#
_cell.length_a   1.000
_cell.length_b   1.000
_cell.length_c   1.000
_cell.angle_alpha   90.00
_cell.angle_beta   90.00
_cell.angle_gamma   90.00
#
_symmetry.space_group_name_H-M   'P 1'
#
loop_
_entity.id
_entity.type
_entity.pdbx_description
1 polymer ?
#
loop_
_entity_poly.entity_id
_entity_poly.type
_entity_poly.pdbx_seq_one_letter_code
_entity_poly.pdbx_strand_id
1 'polypeptide(L)'
;MEHHLGDFSVAVRDIRQLSQPESDALTLQGSVSLHDGEGHQLLDVDRLKIVNRNRPWRLSSREPNAVMVLTLSGSWLTRLDGDFFTFDYQTSLDTRDADDSLRRLMRQLLVIELVNHQPRYRLEANRWLSEIVLLLATRFTQPIAAGTRRGTENWSRRIARVVARIEASYRQRLSLHEVAAAEFVSEAWLSRLFHKEVGMSFVQYITTLRLNKAAEQLIGTRKTVQQVAQEHGFASTRMMSDLFKRQHGLTPRQYRQQRPQPTVDAARPRAGAGDDWQPVAVERLYARLNEPEIKGWDSPPLLLNPQQTRQIDLRQFPERTAPLRHTRMVVTVRELDDLLREDVRRELEQLHGSLPIYAIDINDPFLSSRLFGTGWDDPQMAGYACWYNLQRIFSWLAKMGWGVILHTGLTTRCDLLQRFLRLAANHFSPATLASWRFVWHWSPQASEEARLHAWRQQRETLQASLPQPQLGVWHRFSEEAMSDDPFLASPILAEADFLACQADANELLDLAQLDSSRLASSESYPVHKLRQIQAALRQHQLALPLWLLSWNTLTGNTRDTNGRFFRGALLMDNLLGLADRVWLAGFWLNSGLQGEARANGRLDTSSLALHYLHGLPRPVYWVLWLWRRLRGEVLMADKNLLLLRHNGHYQLLLRNTVVFNPWLSSEETFTQRFSQPYSIQLLGLTGRWRIKQHLFDQHHGALFPLFEAFRSRSGPDDEDYGWLMHQARPALSVAEESPQSGWHRVDSLQSNALVLYEFSPLNEEPIGFPPAASVP
;
A
#
# COMPACT_ATOMS: atom_id res chain seq x y z
N MET A 1 -10.72 22.62 -12.72
CA MET A 1 -10.11 23.31 -11.57
C MET A 1 -8.71 23.66 -11.99
N GLU A 2 -8.28 24.86 -11.77
CA GLU A 2 -6.95 25.35 -12.10
C GLU A 2 -6.47 26.18 -10.92
N HIS A 3 -5.44 25.72 -10.23
CA HIS A 3 -4.83 26.43 -9.11
C HIS A 3 -3.45 26.93 -9.50
N HIS A 4 -3.25 28.23 -9.41
CA HIS A 4 -1.96 28.89 -9.61
C HIS A 4 -1.37 29.25 -8.25
N LEU A 5 -0.29 28.60 -7.87
CA LEU A 5 0.42 28.83 -6.60
C LEU A 5 1.73 29.64 -6.81
N GLY A 6 1.77 30.45 -7.88
CA GLY A 6 2.89 31.34 -8.21
C GLY A 6 4.01 30.67 -9.00
N ASP A 7 4.53 29.55 -8.54
CA ASP A 7 5.67 28.86 -9.16
C ASP A 7 5.29 27.52 -9.83
N PHE A 8 4.07 27.03 -9.63
CA PHE A 8 3.51 25.85 -10.29
C PHE A 8 2.00 25.97 -10.46
N SER A 9 1.42 25.20 -11.37
CA SER A 9 -0.02 25.05 -11.51
C SER A 9 -0.42 23.59 -11.66
N VAL A 10 -1.55 23.22 -11.06
CA VAL A 10 -2.20 21.94 -11.22
C VAL A 10 -3.57 22.17 -11.82
N ALA A 11 -3.88 21.48 -12.91
CA ALA A 11 -5.17 21.56 -13.57
C ALA A 11 -5.65 20.17 -13.98
N VAL A 12 -6.96 19.92 -13.87
CA VAL A 12 -7.57 18.73 -14.47
C VAL A 12 -8.56 19.18 -15.52
N ARG A 13 -8.38 18.66 -16.73
CA ARG A 13 -9.05 19.13 -17.93
C ARG A 13 -9.64 17.98 -18.72
N ASP A 14 -10.84 18.17 -19.28
CA ASP A 14 -11.35 17.38 -20.40
C ASP A 14 -10.82 18.05 -21.67
N ILE A 15 -9.87 17.39 -22.32
CA ILE A 15 -9.08 17.96 -23.40
C ILE A 15 -9.60 17.49 -24.76
N ARG A 16 -9.97 18.43 -25.62
CA ARG A 16 -10.17 18.18 -27.05
C ARG A 16 -8.91 18.51 -27.82
N GLN A 17 -8.29 19.62 -27.49
CA GLN A 17 -6.98 20.02 -28.00
C GLN A 17 -6.30 20.93 -26.97
N LEU A 18 -5.06 20.63 -26.61
CA LEU A 18 -4.25 21.44 -25.72
C LEU A 18 -2.81 21.50 -26.22
N SER A 19 -2.23 22.70 -26.20
CA SER A 19 -0.82 22.94 -26.53
C SER A 19 -0.25 23.91 -25.49
N GLN A 20 0.70 23.45 -24.69
CA GLN A 20 1.38 24.29 -23.70
C GLN A 20 2.90 24.03 -23.70
N PRO A 21 3.74 25.03 -23.45
CA PRO A 21 5.18 24.90 -23.57
C PRO A 21 5.88 24.12 -22.44
N GLU A 22 5.27 23.99 -21.25
CA GLU A 22 5.95 23.38 -20.09
C GLU A 22 4.94 22.71 -19.16
N SER A 23 4.80 21.38 -19.20
CA SER A 23 3.95 20.67 -18.25
C SER A 23 4.09 19.15 -18.29
N ASP A 24 3.88 18.51 -17.16
CA ASP A 24 3.71 17.08 -17.03
C ASP A 24 2.23 16.71 -17.11
N ALA A 25 1.89 15.64 -17.80
CA ALA A 25 0.52 15.21 -17.99
C ALA A 25 0.31 13.77 -17.50
N LEU A 26 -0.70 13.56 -16.67
CA LEU A 26 -1.17 12.26 -16.24
C LEU A 26 -2.62 12.07 -16.66
N THR A 27 -2.91 11.02 -17.42
CA THR A 27 -4.26 10.68 -17.85
C THR A 27 -4.99 9.97 -16.72
N LEU A 28 -6.08 10.56 -16.22
CA LEU A 28 -6.90 10.01 -15.12
C LEU A 28 -8.09 9.20 -15.65
N GLN A 29 -8.61 9.53 -16.85
CA GLN A 29 -9.70 8.81 -17.49
C GLN A 29 -9.70 9.00 -18.99
N GLY A 30 -10.13 7.97 -19.72
CA GLY A 30 -10.18 7.98 -21.18
C GLY A 30 -8.79 7.89 -21.82
N SER A 31 -8.70 8.13 -23.10
CA SER A 31 -7.44 8.13 -23.83
C SER A 31 -7.20 9.48 -24.52
N VAL A 32 -5.94 9.89 -24.55
CA VAL A 32 -5.51 11.15 -25.15
C VAL A 32 -4.32 10.91 -26.05
N SER A 33 -4.36 11.42 -27.26
CA SER A 33 -3.26 11.34 -28.21
C SER A 33 -2.27 12.48 -27.97
N LEU A 34 -1.03 12.14 -27.67
CA LEU A 34 0.08 13.08 -27.56
C LEU A 34 0.84 13.12 -28.90
N HIS A 35 1.03 14.33 -29.41
CA HIS A 35 1.91 14.60 -30.54
C HIS A 35 3.08 15.45 -30.02
N ASP A 36 4.27 14.91 -30.03
CA ASP A 36 5.51 15.64 -29.74
C ASP A 36 6.46 15.55 -30.94
N GLY A 37 7.62 16.23 -30.85
CA GLY A 37 8.60 16.21 -31.93
C GLY A 37 9.20 14.83 -32.22
N GLU A 38 8.92 13.81 -31.43
CA GLU A 38 9.42 12.45 -31.58
C GLU A 38 8.37 11.50 -32.16
N GLY A 39 7.09 11.89 -32.23
CA GLY A 39 6.06 11.07 -32.83
C GLY A 39 4.65 11.26 -32.27
N HIS A 40 3.86 10.20 -32.40
CA HIS A 40 2.49 10.11 -31.95
C HIS A 40 2.39 8.98 -30.90
N GLN A 41 1.93 9.31 -29.71
CA GLN A 41 1.75 8.35 -28.61
C GLN A 41 0.33 8.45 -28.05
N LEU A 42 -0.33 7.30 -27.83
CA LEU A 42 -1.59 7.24 -27.11
C LEU A 42 -1.31 7.12 -25.61
N LEU A 43 -1.88 8.02 -24.84
CA LEU A 43 -1.84 8.01 -23.38
C LEU A 43 -3.18 7.49 -22.86
N ASP A 44 -3.21 6.24 -22.48
CA ASP A 44 -4.35 5.60 -21.81
C ASP A 44 -4.40 5.98 -20.33
N VAL A 45 -5.43 5.51 -19.62
CA VAL A 45 -5.58 5.71 -18.19
C VAL A 45 -4.30 5.27 -17.45
N ASP A 46 -3.87 6.09 -16.50
CA ASP A 46 -2.64 5.91 -15.71
C ASP A 46 -1.32 6.01 -16.52
N ARG A 47 -1.37 6.43 -17.76
CA ARG A 47 -0.15 6.78 -18.47
C ARG A 47 0.29 8.20 -18.11
N LEU A 48 1.54 8.27 -17.68
CA LEU A 48 2.23 9.53 -17.40
C LEU A 48 3.14 9.90 -18.56
N LYS A 49 3.25 11.19 -18.85
CA LYS A 49 4.27 11.72 -19.75
C LYS A 49 4.84 12.99 -19.18
N ILE A 50 6.16 13.07 -19.15
CA ILE A 50 6.91 14.27 -18.81
C ILE A 50 7.30 14.98 -20.10
N VAL A 51 7.02 16.27 -20.18
CA VAL A 51 7.40 17.09 -21.32
C VAL A 51 8.38 18.15 -20.85
N ASN A 52 9.59 18.08 -21.38
CA ASN A 52 10.63 19.04 -21.08
C ASN A 52 10.35 20.42 -21.66
N ARG A 53 10.93 21.44 -21.06
CA ARG A 53 10.89 22.85 -21.50
C ARG A 53 11.26 22.98 -22.98
N ASN A 54 10.55 23.84 -23.68
CA ASN A 54 10.79 24.21 -25.09
C ASN A 54 10.59 23.08 -26.12
N ARG A 55 10.00 21.95 -25.75
CA ARG A 55 9.52 20.97 -26.75
C ARG A 55 8.07 21.27 -27.10
N PRO A 56 7.75 21.51 -28.40
CA PRO A 56 6.35 21.66 -28.80
C PRO A 56 5.63 20.33 -28.66
N TRP A 57 4.50 20.32 -28.00
CA TRP A 57 3.65 19.15 -27.87
C TRP A 57 2.17 19.54 -27.99
N ARG A 58 1.34 18.58 -28.34
CA ARG A 58 -0.11 18.75 -28.43
C ARG A 58 -0.81 17.51 -27.92
N LEU A 59 -1.77 17.70 -27.04
CA LEU A 59 -2.73 16.68 -26.62
C LEU A 59 -4.01 16.87 -27.42
N SER A 60 -4.61 15.78 -27.89
CA SER A 60 -5.92 15.78 -28.55
C SER A 60 -6.71 14.51 -28.22
N SER A 61 -8.03 14.63 -28.12
CA SER A 61 -8.93 13.49 -27.94
C SER A 61 -10.29 13.77 -28.57
N ARG A 62 -10.93 12.72 -29.05
CA ARG A 62 -12.31 12.78 -29.56
C ARG A 62 -13.33 12.32 -28.50
N GLU A 63 -12.88 11.63 -27.48
CA GLU A 63 -13.71 11.07 -26.43
C GLU A 63 -13.63 11.90 -25.14
N PRO A 64 -14.64 11.84 -24.24
CA PRO A 64 -14.57 12.44 -22.93
C PRO A 64 -13.38 11.87 -22.14
N ASN A 65 -12.58 12.76 -21.56
CA ASN A 65 -11.38 12.37 -20.83
C ASN A 65 -11.18 13.25 -19.60
N ALA A 66 -10.26 12.85 -18.73
CA ALA A 66 -9.79 13.68 -17.64
C ALA A 66 -8.26 13.55 -17.54
N VAL A 67 -7.57 14.63 -17.79
CA VAL A 67 -6.11 14.68 -17.76
C VAL A 67 -5.67 15.67 -16.70
N MET A 68 -4.85 15.19 -15.75
CA MET A 68 -4.14 16.04 -14.82
C MET A 68 -2.90 16.60 -15.51
N VAL A 69 -2.79 17.92 -15.53
CA VAL A 69 -1.63 18.64 -16.07
C VAL A 69 -0.95 19.36 -14.91
N LEU A 70 0.27 18.96 -14.59
CA LEU A 70 1.14 19.61 -13.62
C LEU A 70 2.18 20.44 -14.37
N THR A 71 2.14 21.75 -14.20
CA THR A 71 3.11 22.67 -14.80
C THR A 71 4.06 23.18 -13.73
N LEU A 72 5.36 22.97 -13.91
CA LEU A 72 6.40 23.45 -13.02
C LEU A 72 7.14 24.62 -13.67
N SER A 73 7.32 25.72 -12.92
CA SER A 73 8.07 26.87 -13.41
C SER A 73 9.58 26.57 -13.42
N GLY A 74 10.23 26.79 -14.56
CA GLY A 74 11.68 26.63 -14.65
C GLY A 74 12.46 27.55 -13.70
N SER A 75 11.94 28.72 -13.38
CA SER A 75 12.52 29.63 -12.39
C SER A 75 12.44 29.06 -10.96
N TRP A 76 11.39 28.33 -10.65
CA TRP A 76 11.25 27.66 -9.36
C TRP A 76 12.23 26.50 -9.23
N LEU A 77 12.34 25.65 -10.27
CA LEU A 77 13.32 24.54 -10.31
C LEU A 77 14.76 25.03 -10.15
N THR A 78 15.12 26.12 -10.84
CA THR A 78 16.46 26.71 -10.72
C THR A 78 16.75 27.26 -9.31
N ARG A 79 15.74 27.76 -8.60
CA ARG A 79 15.90 28.23 -7.22
C ARG A 79 16.08 27.08 -6.22
N LEU A 80 15.52 25.91 -6.49
CA LEU A 80 15.65 24.76 -5.60
C LEU A 80 17.05 24.17 -5.60
N ASP A 81 17.68 24.04 -6.76
CA ASP A 81 18.96 23.31 -6.85
C ASP A 81 20.02 23.98 -7.74
N GLY A 82 19.75 25.12 -8.37
CA GLY A 82 20.71 25.89 -9.18
C GLY A 82 21.12 25.22 -10.50
N ASP A 83 20.84 23.95 -10.73
CA ASP A 83 21.11 23.22 -11.95
C ASP A 83 19.84 23.04 -12.83
N PHE A 84 20.04 23.08 -14.14
CA PHE A 84 18.97 22.77 -15.09
C PHE A 84 18.84 21.27 -15.26
N PHE A 85 17.63 20.74 -15.01
CA PHE A 85 17.30 19.34 -15.25
C PHE A 85 16.55 19.20 -16.58
N THR A 86 17.01 18.29 -17.43
CA THR A 86 16.21 17.67 -18.49
C THR A 86 15.84 16.27 -18.03
N PHE A 87 14.57 15.95 -18.06
CA PHE A 87 14.08 14.66 -17.64
C PHE A 87 13.94 13.74 -18.84
N ASP A 88 14.55 12.57 -18.80
CA ASP A 88 14.31 11.51 -19.77
C ASP A 88 13.36 10.47 -19.16
N TYR A 89 12.11 10.56 -19.55
CA TYR A 89 11.08 9.65 -19.09
C TYR A 89 10.95 8.49 -20.09
N GLN A 90 11.73 7.44 -19.86
CA GLN A 90 11.57 6.16 -20.54
C GLN A 90 11.17 5.11 -19.50
N THR A 91 10.02 4.49 -19.70
CA THR A 91 9.56 3.39 -18.85
C THR A 91 10.42 2.16 -19.16
N SER A 92 11.41 1.90 -18.34
CA SER A 92 12.22 0.67 -18.36
C SER A 92 11.88 -0.19 -17.14
N LEU A 93 12.34 -1.43 -17.11
CA LEU A 93 12.20 -2.30 -15.94
C LEU A 93 12.85 -1.70 -14.70
N ASP A 94 13.93 -0.94 -14.87
CA ASP A 94 14.68 -0.30 -13.78
C ASP A 94 14.01 0.98 -13.24
N THR A 95 13.14 1.62 -14.02
CA THR A 95 12.42 2.85 -13.64
C THR A 95 10.99 2.61 -13.21
N ARG A 96 10.51 1.37 -13.22
CA ARG A 96 9.10 1.03 -12.96
C ARG A 96 8.65 1.46 -11.55
N ASP A 97 9.47 1.23 -10.54
CA ASP A 97 9.18 1.62 -9.15
C ASP A 97 9.13 3.15 -8.99
N ALA A 98 9.98 3.85 -9.73
CA ALA A 98 10.01 5.32 -9.75
C ALA A 98 8.77 5.90 -10.48
N ASP A 99 8.33 5.24 -11.55
CA ASP A 99 7.13 5.59 -12.29
C ASP A 99 5.88 5.43 -11.42
N ASP A 100 5.74 4.30 -10.72
CA ASP A 100 4.65 4.06 -9.80
C ASP A 100 4.65 5.07 -8.63
N SER A 101 5.82 5.41 -8.12
CA SER A 101 5.98 6.45 -7.08
C SER A 101 5.59 7.83 -7.57
N LEU A 102 5.95 8.18 -8.81
CA LEU A 102 5.61 9.47 -9.41
C LEU A 102 4.10 9.61 -9.62
N ARG A 103 3.43 8.56 -10.13
CA ARG A 103 1.97 8.55 -10.27
C ARG A 103 1.27 8.71 -8.93
N ARG A 104 1.76 8.02 -7.90
CA ARG A 104 1.23 8.15 -6.55
C ARG A 104 1.37 9.59 -6.04
N LEU A 105 2.55 10.19 -6.13
CA LEU A 105 2.79 11.57 -5.69
C LEU A 105 1.92 12.58 -6.44
N MET A 106 1.74 12.41 -7.75
CA MET A 106 0.83 13.26 -8.53
C MET A 106 -0.63 13.11 -8.10
N ARG A 107 -1.09 11.89 -7.80
CA ARG A 107 -2.44 11.67 -7.26
C ARG A 107 -2.61 12.27 -5.87
N GLN A 108 -1.61 12.16 -5.00
CA GLN A 108 -1.61 12.78 -3.68
C GLN A 108 -1.71 14.30 -3.78
N LEU A 109 -0.93 14.91 -4.67
CA LEU A 109 -1.02 16.34 -4.95
C LEU A 109 -2.43 16.74 -5.43
N LEU A 110 -3.02 15.92 -6.30
CA LEU A 110 -4.39 16.15 -6.79
C LEU A 110 -5.43 16.06 -5.66
N VAL A 111 -5.32 15.09 -4.77
CA VAL A 111 -6.23 14.93 -3.62
C VAL A 111 -6.17 16.16 -2.71
N ILE A 112 -4.97 16.67 -2.40
CA ILE A 112 -4.80 17.88 -1.58
C ILE A 112 -5.43 19.10 -2.26
N GLU A 113 -5.25 19.25 -3.56
CA GLU A 113 -5.84 20.34 -4.35
C GLU A 113 -7.38 20.21 -4.43
N LEU A 114 -7.94 19.02 -4.41
CA LEU A 114 -9.39 18.79 -4.39
C LEU A 114 -10.02 19.09 -3.03
N VAL A 115 -9.30 18.82 -1.94
CA VAL A 115 -9.80 18.93 -0.54
C VAL A 115 -9.59 20.33 0.05
N ASN A 116 -9.14 21.27 -0.71
CA ASN A 116 -8.64 22.61 -0.40
C ASN A 116 -9.51 23.46 0.55
N HIS A 117 -9.69 23.05 1.80
CA HIS A 117 -10.35 23.84 2.85
C HIS A 117 -9.52 23.98 4.14
N GLN A 118 -8.28 23.49 4.16
CA GLN A 118 -7.44 23.55 5.35
C GLN A 118 -6.40 24.67 5.29
N PRO A 119 -6.11 25.39 6.42
CA PRO A 119 -5.20 26.53 6.44
C PRO A 119 -3.73 26.24 6.13
N ARG A 120 -3.35 24.95 6.03
CA ARG A 120 -1.95 24.50 5.81
C ARG A 120 -1.72 23.81 4.46
N TYR A 121 -2.72 23.72 3.59
CA TYR A 121 -2.63 22.98 2.33
C TYR A 121 -1.45 23.38 1.43
N ARG A 122 -1.06 24.66 1.44
CA ARG A 122 0.09 25.14 0.65
C ARG A 122 1.42 24.54 1.08
N LEU A 123 1.59 24.29 2.36
CA LEU A 123 2.81 23.64 2.88
C LEU A 123 2.85 22.17 2.49
N GLU A 124 1.70 21.50 2.52
CA GLU A 124 1.58 20.11 2.11
C GLU A 124 1.76 19.95 0.60
N ALA A 125 1.13 20.81 -0.21
CA ALA A 125 1.33 20.81 -1.66
C ALA A 125 2.81 21.05 -2.03
N ASN A 126 3.49 21.99 -1.37
CA ASN A 126 4.92 22.24 -1.57
C ASN A 126 5.79 21.05 -1.16
N ARG A 127 5.42 20.32 -0.12
CA ARG A 127 6.11 19.08 0.28
C ARG A 127 6.02 18.04 -0.83
N TRP A 128 4.82 17.75 -1.33
CA TRP A 128 4.63 16.75 -2.39
C TRP A 128 5.30 17.15 -3.70
N LEU A 129 5.27 18.44 -4.04
CA LEU A 129 5.99 18.96 -5.20
C LEU A 129 7.50 18.78 -5.06
N SER A 130 8.05 19.04 -3.88
CA SER A 130 9.48 18.84 -3.63
C SER A 130 9.85 17.35 -3.73
N GLU A 131 9.00 16.45 -3.27
CA GLU A 131 9.20 15.00 -3.42
C GLU A 131 9.11 14.56 -4.91
N ILE A 132 8.16 15.11 -5.68
CA ILE A 132 8.06 14.88 -7.13
C ILE A 132 9.35 15.32 -7.82
N VAL A 133 9.82 16.54 -7.56
CA VAL A 133 11.04 17.06 -8.18
C VAL A 133 12.28 16.26 -7.78
N LEU A 134 12.38 15.88 -6.51
CA LEU A 134 13.48 15.04 -6.04
C LEU A 134 13.48 13.67 -6.73
N LEU A 135 12.32 13.06 -6.89
CA LEU A 135 12.19 11.80 -7.60
C LEU A 135 12.56 11.93 -9.09
N LEU A 136 12.08 12.99 -9.74
CA LEU A 136 12.42 13.31 -11.12
C LEU A 136 13.93 13.53 -11.29
N ALA A 137 14.53 14.33 -10.41
CA ALA A 137 15.96 14.64 -10.43
C ALA A 137 16.86 13.43 -10.14
N THR A 138 16.41 12.48 -9.33
CA THR A 138 17.23 11.32 -8.92
C THR A 138 17.06 10.11 -9.82
N ARG A 139 15.91 9.95 -10.48
CA ARG A 139 15.57 8.74 -11.23
C ARG A 139 15.39 8.93 -12.73
N PHE A 140 15.05 10.15 -13.16
CA PHE A 140 14.69 10.45 -14.55
C PHE A 140 15.62 11.51 -15.17
N THR A 141 16.73 11.87 -14.54
CA THR A 141 17.75 12.73 -15.15
C THR A 141 18.77 11.88 -15.90
N GLN A 142 19.05 12.26 -17.14
CA GLN A 142 20.25 11.74 -17.81
C GLN A 142 21.46 12.58 -17.42
N PRO A 143 22.60 11.93 -17.08
CA PRO A 143 23.86 12.64 -17.02
C PRO A 143 24.16 13.18 -18.42
N ILE A 144 24.37 14.48 -18.53
CA ILE A 144 24.73 15.14 -19.79
C ILE A 144 26.07 14.56 -20.24
N ALA A 145 26.04 13.62 -21.17
CA ALA A 145 27.25 13.09 -21.79
C ALA A 145 27.95 14.24 -22.54
N ALA A 146 29.15 14.57 -22.13
CA ALA A 146 30.00 15.56 -22.76
C ALA A 146 30.35 15.10 -24.19
N GLY A 147 29.49 15.33 -25.17
CA GLY A 147 29.86 14.97 -26.54
C GLY A 147 28.84 15.04 -27.66
N THR A 148 27.55 15.23 -27.40
CA THR A 148 26.56 15.23 -28.51
C THR A 148 25.88 16.60 -28.65
N ARG A 149 26.54 17.47 -29.42
CA ARG A 149 25.94 18.72 -29.92
C ARG A 149 25.09 18.43 -31.12
N ARG A 150 23.76 18.41 -31.00
CA ARG A 150 22.82 18.79 -32.05
C ARG A 150 21.44 19.10 -31.48
N GLY A 151 21.01 20.39 -31.62
CA GLY A 151 19.60 20.83 -31.53
C GLY A 151 19.17 21.41 -30.18
N THR A 152 19.30 22.73 -30.04
CA THR A 152 18.42 23.72 -29.35
C THR A 152 18.13 23.67 -27.87
N GLU A 153 18.86 23.00 -26.97
CA GLU A 153 18.51 23.04 -25.52
C GLU A 153 19.71 23.03 -24.57
N ASN A 154 20.79 23.70 -24.87
CA ASN A 154 21.88 23.86 -23.90
C ASN A 154 22.28 25.33 -23.78
N TRP A 155 21.62 26.04 -22.88
CA TRP A 155 22.24 27.22 -22.32
C TRP A 155 23.49 26.75 -21.55
N SER A 156 24.63 27.33 -21.89
CA SER A 156 25.82 27.13 -21.10
C SER A 156 25.52 27.51 -19.64
N ARG A 157 26.19 26.90 -18.67
CA ARG A 157 26.04 27.27 -17.23
C ARG A 157 26.13 28.79 -17.02
N ARG A 158 26.88 29.47 -17.86
CA ARG A 158 27.02 30.93 -17.83
C ARG A 158 25.74 31.63 -18.26
N ILE A 159 25.13 31.23 -19.38
CA ILE A 159 23.85 31.82 -19.82
C ILE A 159 22.72 31.52 -18.85
N ALA A 160 22.70 30.32 -18.25
CA ALA A 160 21.74 29.99 -17.21
C ALA A 160 21.88 30.93 -15.99
N ARG A 161 23.09 31.23 -15.52
CA ARG A 161 23.31 32.23 -14.45
C ARG A 161 22.90 33.64 -14.87
N VAL A 162 23.19 34.02 -16.09
CA VAL A 162 22.78 35.33 -16.64
C VAL A 162 21.26 35.45 -16.65
N VAL A 163 20.54 34.44 -17.10
CA VAL A 163 19.08 34.41 -17.11
C VAL A 163 18.51 34.44 -15.69
N ALA A 164 19.02 33.60 -14.80
CA ALA A 164 18.61 33.62 -13.40
C ALA A 164 18.80 35.01 -12.74
N ARG A 165 19.91 35.68 -13.04
CA ARG A 165 20.17 37.05 -12.59
C ARG A 165 19.18 38.06 -13.16
N ILE A 166 18.85 37.93 -14.45
CA ILE A 166 17.84 38.79 -15.09
C ILE A 166 16.48 38.58 -14.38
N GLU A 167 16.07 37.33 -14.18
CA GLU A 167 14.81 37.00 -13.53
C GLU A 167 14.72 37.45 -12.07
N ALA A 168 15.82 37.42 -11.34
CA ALA A 168 15.91 37.94 -9.98
C ALA A 168 15.87 39.48 -9.91
N SER A 169 16.37 40.18 -10.92
CA SER A 169 16.60 41.62 -10.88
C SER A 169 15.89 42.41 -11.98
N TYR A 170 14.96 41.83 -12.74
CA TYR A 170 14.30 42.44 -13.91
C TYR A 170 13.55 43.75 -13.58
N ARG A 171 13.17 43.96 -12.31
CA ARG A 171 12.51 45.21 -11.85
C ARG A 171 13.42 46.41 -11.81
N GLN A 172 14.73 46.18 -11.70
CA GLN A 172 15.76 47.20 -11.63
C GLN A 172 16.32 47.51 -13.02
N ARG A 173 17.06 48.61 -13.14
CA ARG A 173 17.86 48.86 -14.34
C ARG A 173 18.97 47.84 -14.41
N LEU A 174 18.91 46.98 -15.40
CA LEU A 174 19.93 45.97 -15.67
C LEU A 174 20.57 46.30 -17.02
N SER A 175 21.87 46.54 -17.04
CA SER A 175 22.61 46.76 -18.27
C SER A 175 23.39 45.49 -18.66
N LEU A 176 23.58 45.29 -19.97
CA LEU A 176 24.40 44.20 -20.47
C LEU A 176 25.83 44.29 -19.95
N HIS A 177 26.32 45.54 -19.75
CA HIS A 177 27.62 45.84 -19.19
C HIS A 177 27.81 45.25 -17.79
N GLU A 178 26.88 45.52 -16.88
CA GLU A 178 26.92 45.03 -15.50
C GLU A 178 26.87 43.50 -15.41
N VAL A 179 26.05 42.90 -16.26
CA VAL A 179 25.92 41.43 -16.30
C VAL A 179 27.17 40.81 -16.89
N ALA A 180 27.74 41.39 -17.94
CA ALA A 180 28.99 40.89 -18.55
C ALA A 180 30.18 41.02 -17.59
N ALA A 181 30.28 42.17 -16.87
CA ALA A 181 31.31 42.35 -15.86
C ALA A 181 31.20 41.34 -14.72
N ALA A 182 29.99 41.03 -14.26
CA ALA A 182 29.77 40.03 -13.23
C ALA A 182 30.11 38.60 -13.65
N GLU A 183 30.04 38.29 -14.94
CA GLU A 183 30.41 36.99 -15.50
C GLU A 183 31.86 36.99 -16.03
N PHE A 184 32.63 38.05 -15.80
CA PHE A 184 34.01 38.23 -16.24
C PHE A 184 34.22 38.07 -17.76
N VAL A 185 33.31 38.63 -18.56
CA VAL A 185 33.34 38.57 -20.04
C VAL A 185 33.08 39.96 -20.65
N SER A 186 33.44 40.14 -21.93
CA SER A 186 33.10 41.34 -22.64
C SER A 186 31.61 41.39 -23.05
N GLU A 187 31.02 42.60 -23.10
CA GLU A 187 29.62 42.78 -23.55
C GLU A 187 29.35 42.21 -24.93
N ALA A 188 30.28 42.40 -25.86
CA ALA A 188 30.13 41.92 -27.22
C ALA A 188 30.14 40.37 -27.29
N TRP A 189 30.89 39.75 -26.41
CA TRP A 189 30.92 38.27 -26.31
C TRP A 189 29.63 37.75 -25.67
N LEU A 190 29.21 38.36 -24.56
CA LEU A 190 27.97 37.96 -23.86
C LEU A 190 26.74 38.17 -24.76
N SER A 191 26.65 39.29 -25.46
CA SER A 191 25.57 39.60 -26.38
C SER A 191 25.42 38.54 -27.51
N ARG A 192 26.55 38.14 -28.08
CA ARG A 192 26.58 37.11 -29.15
C ARG A 192 26.20 35.74 -28.56
N LEU A 193 26.73 35.38 -27.42
CA LEU A 193 26.44 34.11 -26.78
C LEU A 193 24.97 34.04 -26.33
N PHE A 194 24.47 35.10 -25.73
CA PHE A 194 23.07 35.20 -25.29
C PHE A 194 22.11 35.08 -26.47
N HIS A 195 22.38 35.81 -27.56
CA HIS A 195 21.55 35.70 -28.77
C HIS A 195 21.61 34.30 -29.40
N LYS A 196 22.80 33.69 -29.41
CA LYS A 196 23.00 32.35 -29.94
C LYS A 196 22.28 31.25 -29.15
N GLU A 197 22.28 31.34 -27.84
CA GLU A 197 21.73 30.30 -26.95
C GLU A 197 20.26 30.57 -26.54
N VAL A 198 19.88 31.83 -26.38
CA VAL A 198 18.50 32.21 -25.98
C VAL A 198 17.59 32.49 -27.17
N GLY A 199 18.17 32.73 -28.38
CA GLY A 199 17.42 33.00 -29.59
C GLY A 199 16.91 34.44 -29.75
N MET A 200 17.15 35.30 -28.74
CA MET A 200 16.75 36.71 -28.76
C MET A 200 17.79 37.59 -28.05
N SER A 201 17.73 38.93 -28.31
CA SER A 201 18.66 39.80 -27.65
C SER A 201 18.38 39.97 -26.15
N PHE A 202 19.40 40.29 -25.36
CA PHE A 202 19.29 40.56 -23.92
C PHE A 202 18.17 41.59 -23.59
N VAL A 203 18.08 42.65 -24.36
CA VAL A 203 17.05 43.67 -24.15
C VAL A 203 15.65 43.18 -24.47
N GLN A 204 15.51 42.36 -25.54
CA GLN A 204 14.24 41.74 -25.89
C GLN A 204 13.78 40.77 -24.79
N TYR A 205 14.68 39.96 -24.25
CA TYR A 205 14.37 39.02 -23.18
C TYR A 205 13.84 39.74 -21.92
N ILE A 206 14.55 40.75 -21.44
CA ILE A 206 14.11 41.54 -20.27
C ILE A 206 12.76 42.20 -20.53
N THR A 207 12.57 42.76 -21.71
CA THR A 207 11.32 43.44 -22.09
C THR A 207 10.14 42.51 -22.10
N THR A 208 10.30 41.32 -22.70
CA THR A 208 9.28 40.27 -22.75
C THR A 208 8.93 39.78 -21.34
N LEU A 209 9.94 39.52 -20.51
CA LEU A 209 9.75 39.13 -19.10
C LEU A 209 8.96 40.19 -18.34
N ARG A 210 9.33 41.46 -18.45
CA ARG A 210 8.62 42.59 -17.80
C ARG A 210 7.16 42.68 -18.26
N LEU A 211 6.88 42.50 -19.55
CA LEU A 211 5.54 42.58 -20.09
C LEU A 211 4.67 41.40 -19.62
N ASN A 212 5.22 40.20 -19.57
CA ASN A 212 4.50 39.01 -19.06
C ASN A 212 4.14 39.19 -17.57
N LYS A 213 5.10 39.63 -16.74
CA LYS A 213 4.86 39.93 -15.33
C LYS A 213 3.88 41.07 -15.09
N ALA A 214 3.91 42.08 -15.94
CA ALA A 214 2.94 43.16 -15.93
C ALA A 214 1.53 42.67 -16.30
N ALA A 215 1.40 41.78 -17.28
CA ALA A 215 0.13 41.19 -17.66
C ALA A 215 -0.49 40.38 -16.52
N GLU A 216 0.29 39.54 -15.80
CA GLU A 216 -0.13 38.82 -14.62
C GLU A 216 -0.66 39.79 -13.53
N GLN A 217 0.08 40.88 -13.24
CA GLN A 217 -0.30 41.81 -12.20
C GLN A 217 -1.52 42.67 -12.59
N LEU A 218 -1.69 43.01 -13.88
CA LEU A 218 -2.86 43.73 -14.39
C LEU A 218 -4.17 42.95 -14.17
N ILE A 219 -4.13 41.66 -14.21
CA ILE A 219 -5.28 40.78 -13.97
C ILE A 219 -5.49 40.54 -12.48
N GLY A 220 -4.40 40.26 -11.74
CA GLY A 220 -4.45 39.80 -10.34
C GLY A 220 -4.61 40.95 -9.31
N THR A 221 -4.53 42.24 -9.72
CA THR A 221 -4.55 43.34 -8.77
C THR A 221 -5.35 44.54 -9.25
N ARG A 222 -5.77 45.43 -8.28
CA ARG A 222 -6.43 46.70 -8.58
C ARG A 222 -5.45 47.87 -8.82
N LYS A 223 -4.15 47.61 -8.92
CA LYS A 223 -3.13 48.65 -9.13
C LYS A 223 -3.35 49.39 -10.44
N THR A 224 -3.03 50.68 -10.48
CA THR A 224 -3.12 51.46 -11.70
C THR A 224 -2.09 50.98 -12.74
N VAL A 225 -2.36 51.18 -14.02
CA VAL A 225 -1.41 50.86 -15.10
C VAL A 225 -0.05 51.53 -14.88
N GLN A 226 -0.06 52.74 -14.28
CA GLN A 226 1.14 53.50 -13.94
C GLN A 226 1.95 52.79 -12.81
N GLN A 227 1.28 52.31 -11.77
CA GLN A 227 1.92 51.56 -10.69
C GLN A 227 2.52 50.25 -11.19
N VAL A 228 1.79 49.52 -12.06
CA VAL A 228 2.28 48.29 -12.65
C VAL A 228 3.51 48.57 -13.53
N ALA A 229 3.50 49.60 -14.35
CA ALA A 229 4.67 50.00 -15.16
C ALA A 229 5.90 50.27 -14.30
N GLN A 230 5.72 51.02 -13.21
CA GLN A 230 6.81 51.38 -12.32
C GLN A 230 7.36 50.18 -11.55
N GLU A 231 6.49 49.28 -11.05
CA GLU A 231 6.90 48.07 -10.29
C GLU A 231 7.64 47.07 -11.16
N HIS A 232 7.34 47.02 -12.46
CA HIS A 232 8.04 46.12 -13.39
C HIS A 232 9.20 46.76 -14.14
N GLY A 233 9.65 47.94 -13.68
CA GLY A 233 10.89 48.59 -14.15
C GLY A 233 10.80 49.18 -15.55
N PHE A 234 9.61 49.61 -16.00
CA PHE A 234 9.46 50.41 -17.23
C PHE A 234 9.78 51.84 -16.99
N ALA A 235 10.47 52.46 -17.93
CA ALA A 235 10.86 53.88 -17.83
C ALA A 235 9.64 54.83 -17.89
N SER A 236 8.56 54.43 -18.56
CA SER A 236 7.30 55.21 -18.57
C SER A 236 6.10 54.32 -18.85
N THR A 237 4.93 54.70 -18.39
CA THR A 237 3.65 54.04 -18.64
C THR A 237 3.33 53.95 -20.14
N ARG A 238 3.72 55.00 -20.89
CA ARG A 238 3.53 55.06 -22.35
C ARG A 238 4.35 53.97 -23.04
N MET A 239 5.63 53.87 -22.71
CA MET A 239 6.52 52.84 -23.25
C MET A 239 6.01 51.42 -22.94
N MET A 240 5.58 51.16 -21.70
CA MET A 240 4.95 49.90 -21.37
C MET A 240 3.70 49.63 -22.21
N SER A 241 2.81 50.61 -22.35
CA SER A 241 1.55 50.44 -23.07
C SER A 241 1.76 50.18 -24.55
N ASP A 242 2.74 50.84 -25.18
CA ASP A 242 3.05 50.63 -26.59
C ASP A 242 3.66 49.25 -26.84
N LEU A 243 4.60 48.81 -26.00
CA LEU A 243 5.22 47.50 -26.05
C LEU A 243 4.21 46.38 -25.73
N PHE A 244 3.33 46.61 -24.75
CA PHE A 244 2.27 45.71 -24.33
C PHE A 244 1.26 45.47 -25.48
N LYS A 245 0.86 46.57 -26.15
CA LYS A 245 -0.04 46.47 -27.32
C LYS A 245 0.61 45.69 -28.47
N ARG A 246 1.90 45.90 -28.70
CA ARG A 246 2.65 45.15 -29.76
C ARG A 246 2.71 43.64 -29.43
N GLN A 247 2.89 43.28 -28.16
CA GLN A 247 3.06 41.88 -27.74
C GLN A 247 1.72 41.15 -27.56
N HIS A 248 0.71 41.83 -26.96
CA HIS A 248 -0.57 41.23 -26.59
C HIS A 248 -1.76 41.65 -27.46
N GLY A 249 -1.54 42.48 -28.45
CA GLY A 249 -2.58 42.98 -29.37
C GLY A 249 -3.55 44.00 -28.74
N LEU A 250 -3.50 44.21 -27.45
CA LEU A 250 -4.41 45.05 -26.65
C LEU A 250 -3.64 46.02 -25.78
N THR A 251 -4.23 47.17 -25.47
CA THR A 251 -3.65 48.07 -24.45
C THR A 251 -3.81 47.46 -23.05
N PRO A 252 -2.96 47.79 -22.07
CA PRO A 252 -3.07 47.30 -20.69
C PRO A 252 -4.44 47.52 -20.05
N ARG A 253 -5.13 48.60 -20.39
CA ARG A 253 -6.46 48.96 -19.91
C ARG A 253 -7.53 48.05 -20.54
N GLN A 254 -7.45 47.83 -21.86
CA GLN A 254 -8.34 46.90 -22.59
C GLN A 254 -8.11 45.47 -22.13
N TYR A 255 -6.86 45.07 -21.92
CA TYR A 255 -6.50 43.76 -21.45
C TYR A 255 -7.11 43.47 -20.04
N ARG A 256 -7.09 44.45 -19.13
CA ARG A 256 -7.77 44.37 -17.85
C ARG A 256 -9.29 44.33 -17.95
N GLN A 257 -9.89 45.05 -18.87
CA GLN A 257 -11.35 45.14 -19.05
C GLN A 257 -11.93 43.86 -19.71
N GLN A 258 -11.17 43.20 -20.57
CA GLN A 258 -11.61 41.96 -21.22
C GLN A 258 -11.55 40.75 -20.29
N ARG A 259 -10.87 40.83 -19.15
CA ARG A 259 -10.83 39.79 -18.13
C ARG A 259 -11.39 40.34 -16.82
N PRO A 260 -12.70 40.20 -16.52
CA PRO A 260 -13.28 40.69 -15.28
C PRO A 260 -12.60 40.07 -14.09
N GLN A 261 -12.43 40.89 -13.03
CA GLN A 261 -11.90 40.46 -11.73
C GLN A 261 -12.73 39.30 -11.19
N PRO A 262 -12.14 38.35 -10.47
CA PRO A 262 -12.90 37.28 -9.83
C PRO A 262 -13.81 37.88 -8.76
N THR A 263 -15.06 38.10 -9.07
CA THR A 263 -16.15 38.02 -8.10
C THR A 263 -16.29 36.56 -7.73
N VAL A 264 -16.64 36.26 -6.50
CA VAL A 264 -16.68 34.95 -5.85
C VAL A 264 -17.60 33.91 -6.55
N ASP A 265 -18.17 34.27 -7.71
CA ASP A 265 -19.00 33.39 -8.55
C ASP A 265 -18.36 33.19 -9.94
N ALA A 266 -17.94 31.94 -10.15
CA ALA A 266 -17.75 31.24 -11.43
C ALA A 266 -17.13 32.02 -12.60
N ALA A 267 -15.80 32.15 -12.65
CA ALA A 267 -15.09 32.51 -13.88
C ALA A 267 -14.62 31.23 -14.61
N ARG A 268 -15.25 30.95 -15.76
CA ARG A 268 -14.72 29.98 -16.73
C ARG A 268 -13.46 30.53 -17.40
N PRO A 269 -12.30 29.88 -17.32
CA PRO A 269 -11.13 30.26 -18.08
C PRO A 269 -11.41 30.04 -19.59
N ARG A 270 -11.06 31.02 -20.42
CA ARG A 270 -11.10 30.85 -21.89
C ARG A 270 -9.77 30.26 -22.36
N ALA A 271 -9.84 29.22 -23.19
CA ALA A 271 -8.73 28.62 -23.88
C ALA A 271 -7.94 29.64 -24.73
N GLY A 272 -6.64 29.42 -24.91
CA GLY A 272 -5.80 30.14 -25.86
C GLY A 272 -6.30 29.95 -27.31
N ALA A 273 -5.90 30.81 -28.22
CA ALA A 273 -6.32 30.69 -29.63
C ALA A 273 -5.81 29.33 -30.19
N GLY A 274 -6.71 28.38 -30.34
CA GLY A 274 -6.42 27.01 -30.82
C GLY A 274 -6.55 25.90 -29.78
N ASP A 275 -6.71 26.22 -28.49
CA ASP A 275 -6.92 25.22 -27.44
C ASP A 275 -8.43 25.03 -27.18
N ASP A 276 -8.86 23.78 -27.16
CA ASP A 276 -10.24 23.36 -26.87
C ASP A 276 -10.21 22.39 -25.69
N TRP A 277 -10.58 22.85 -24.52
CA TRP A 277 -10.65 22.06 -23.29
C TRP A 277 -11.67 22.63 -22.30
N GLN A 278 -12.17 21.79 -21.42
CA GLN A 278 -13.08 22.19 -20.35
C GLN A 278 -12.54 21.74 -18.98
N PRO A 279 -12.66 22.57 -17.92
CA PRO A 279 -12.33 22.13 -16.57
C PRO A 279 -13.29 21.03 -16.14
N VAL A 280 -12.75 19.97 -15.59
CA VAL A 280 -13.59 18.90 -15.01
C VAL A 280 -14.08 19.35 -13.64
N ALA A 281 -15.40 19.23 -13.38
CA ALA A 281 -15.98 19.58 -12.09
C ALA A 281 -15.40 18.69 -10.97
N VAL A 282 -15.22 19.28 -9.78
CA VAL A 282 -14.60 18.59 -8.63
C VAL A 282 -15.37 17.33 -8.26
N GLU A 283 -16.70 17.40 -8.30
CA GLU A 283 -17.61 16.30 -8.02
C GLU A 283 -17.44 15.14 -9.03
N ARG A 284 -17.19 15.46 -10.30
CA ARG A 284 -16.88 14.46 -11.33
C ARG A 284 -15.49 13.86 -11.15
N LEU A 285 -14.52 14.62 -10.68
CA LEU A 285 -13.18 14.11 -10.35
C LEU A 285 -13.23 13.19 -9.15
N TYR A 286 -13.97 13.55 -8.13
CA TYR A 286 -14.25 12.67 -7.00
C TYR A 286 -14.94 11.38 -7.44
N ALA A 287 -16.01 11.51 -8.21
CA ALA A 287 -16.70 10.36 -8.78
C ALA A 287 -15.74 9.49 -9.62
N ARG A 288 -14.82 10.08 -10.36
CA ARG A 288 -13.92 9.37 -11.29
C ARG A 288 -12.64 8.81 -10.66
N LEU A 289 -12.07 9.50 -9.68
CA LEU A 289 -10.99 8.93 -8.85
C LEU A 289 -11.49 7.81 -7.95
N ASN A 290 -12.77 7.86 -7.60
CA ASN A 290 -13.44 6.93 -6.69
C ASN A 290 -14.61 6.18 -7.38
N GLU A 291 -14.81 6.29 -8.69
CA GLU A 291 -15.93 5.63 -9.38
C GLU A 291 -15.95 4.11 -9.19
N PRO A 292 -14.81 3.41 -9.09
CA PRO A 292 -14.76 2.04 -8.61
C PRO A 292 -15.17 1.86 -7.16
N GLU A 293 -14.94 2.88 -6.33
CA GLU A 293 -15.12 2.82 -4.88
C GLU A 293 -16.50 3.27 -4.44
N ILE A 294 -17.17 4.12 -5.22
CA ILE A 294 -18.50 4.68 -4.90
C ILE A 294 -19.66 3.84 -5.46
N LYS A 295 -19.51 3.13 -6.57
CA LYS A 295 -20.59 2.30 -7.13
C LYS A 295 -20.84 0.98 -6.39
N GLY A 296 -19.93 0.53 -5.56
CA GLY A 296 -20.16 -0.54 -4.57
C GLY A 296 -20.56 -0.01 -3.19
N TRP A 297 -20.59 1.30 -3.05
CA TRP A 297 -20.99 2.02 -1.84
C TRP A 297 -22.38 2.62 -1.97
N ASP A 298 -23.35 1.81 -2.15
CA ASP A 298 -24.55 2.00 -1.34
C ASP A 298 -24.04 1.96 0.09
N SER A 299 -24.04 3.12 0.76
CA SER A 299 -23.57 3.27 2.16
C SER A 299 -23.92 2.01 2.90
N PRO A 300 -22.96 1.26 3.47
CA PRO A 300 -23.32 0.04 4.19
C PRO A 300 -24.48 0.42 5.09
N PRO A 301 -25.54 -0.34 5.13
CA PRO A 301 -26.75 0.06 5.85
C PRO A 301 -26.26 0.57 7.19
N LEU A 302 -26.55 1.83 7.49
CA LEU A 302 -26.03 2.62 8.62
C LEU A 302 -26.26 1.88 9.94
N LEU A 303 -25.51 0.79 10.14
CA LEU A 303 -25.60 -0.05 11.33
C LEU A 303 -25.08 0.67 12.57
N LEU A 304 -24.38 1.80 12.35
CA LEU A 304 -23.77 2.59 13.41
C LEU A 304 -24.07 4.10 13.23
N ASN A 305 -25.33 4.45 12.91
CA ASN A 305 -25.72 5.86 12.86
C ASN A 305 -25.72 6.45 14.29
N PRO A 306 -24.96 7.52 14.60
CA PRO A 306 -24.94 8.15 15.91
C PRO A 306 -26.30 8.76 16.28
N GLN A 307 -27.17 8.99 15.29
CA GLN A 307 -28.55 9.45 15.52
C GLN A 307 -29.51 8.33 15.94
N GLN A 308 -29.11 7.05 15.76
CA GLN A 308 -29.86 5.90 16.18
C GLN A 308 -29.00 5.00 17.07
N THR A 309 -29.25 5.04 18.37
CA THR A 309 -28.60 4.14 19.34
C THR A 309 -29.07 2.72 19.09
N ARG A 310 -28.15 1.82 18.74
CA ARG A 310 -28.43 0.40 18.63
C ARG A 310 -28.56 -0.21 20.01
N GLN A 311 -29.77 -0.55 20.39
CA GLN A 311 -30.06 -1.21 21.67
C GLN A 311 -29.99 -2.74 21.50
N ILE A 312 -29.25 -3.39 22.38
CA ILE A 312 -29.10 -4.85 22.42
C ILE A 312 -29.46 -5.30 23.84
N ASP A 313 -30.53 -6.06 23.98
CA ASP A 313 -30.95 -6.60 25.27
C ASP A 313 -30.39 -8.02 25.43
N LEU A 314 -29.42 -8.16 26.33
CA LEU A 314 -28.75 -9.42 26.61
C LEU A 314 -29.67 -10.53 27.14
N ARG A 315 -30.83 -10.17 27.71
CA ARG A 315 -31.84 -11.10 28.24
C ARG A 315 -32.67 -11.77 27.18
N GLN A 316 -32.68 -11.24 25.93
CA GLN A 316 -33.47 -11.79 24.81
C GLN A 316 -32.79 -12.95 24.09
N PHE A 317 -31.51 -13.20 24.37
CA PHE A 317 -30.79 -14.29 23.73
C PHE A 317 -31.03 -15.62 24.43
N PRO A 318 -31.11 -16.73 23.67
CA PRO A 318 -31.28 -18.07 24.23
C PRO A 318 -30.10 -18.43 25.17
N GLU A 319 -30.37 -19.34 26.10
CA GLU A 319 -29.33 -19.78 27.06
C GLU A 319 -28.12 -20.44 26.38
N ARG A 320 -28.34 -21.12 25.25
CA ARG A 320 -27.29 -21.77 24.47
C ARG A 320 -27.34 -21.39 23.00
N THR A 321 -26.19 -21.02 22.48
CA THR A 321 -25.98 -20.74 21.06
C THR A 321 -24.71 -21.46 20.57
N ALA A 322 -24.41 -21.35 19.26
CA ALA A 322 -23.24 -22.01 18.70
C ALA A 322 -21.94 -21.35 19.21
N PRO A 323 -20.93 -22.13 19.62
CA PRO A 323 -19.66 -21.58 20.05
C PRO A 323 -18.88 -21.00 18.88
N LEU A 324 -18.13 -19.94 19.13
CA LEU A 324 -17.18 -19.40 18.15
C LEU A 324 -16.06 -20.40 17.91
N ARG A 325 -15.84 -20.73 16.65
CA ARG A 325 -14.76 -21.63 16.22
C ARG A 325 -13.51 -20.83 15.84
N HIS A 326 -12.35 -21.42 16.07
CA HIS A 326 -11.06 -20.85 15.69
C HIS A 326 -10.32 -21.78 14.76
N THR A 327 -9.80 -21.25 13.66
CA THR A 327 -8.90 -21.97 12.76
C THR A 327 -7.57 -22.23 13.47
N ARG A 328 -6.95 -23.38 13.26
CA ARG A 328 -5.63 -23.70 13.79
C ARG A 328 -4.58 -22.88 13.05
N MET A 329 -3.65 -22.30 13.81
CA MET A 329 -2.58 -21.49 13.27
C MET A 329 -1.36 -22.34 12.94
N VAL A 330 -0.86 -22.20 11.72
CA VAL A 330 0.38 -22.77 11.26
C VAL A 330 1.36 -21.66 10.94
N VAL A 331 2.61 -21.84 11.37
CA VAL A 331 3.67 -20.84 11.13
C VAL A 331 4.64 -21.39 10.10
N THR A 332 4.82 -20.62 9.02
CA THR A 332 5.68 -21.01 7.90
C THR A 332 7.07 -20.43 8.08
N VAL A 333 8.08 -21.28 7.90
CA VAL A 333 9.50 -20.95 7.74
C VAL A 333 9.98 -21.43 6.39
N ARG A 334 11.07 -20.89 5.87
CA ARG A 334 11.54 -21.24 4.53
C ARG A 334 12.19 -22.62 4.50
N GLU A 335 13.23 -22.80 5.28
CA GLU A 335 14.10 -23.96 5.27
C GLU A 335 14.30 -24.53 6.67
N LEU A 336 14.74 -25.78 6.75
CA LEU A 336 15.12 -26.39 8.03
C LEU A 336 16.27 -25.68 8.74
N ASP A 337 17.18 -25.08 7.98
CA ASP A 337 18.29 -24.28 8.53
C ASP A 337 17.83 -23.06 9.32
N ASP A 338 16.70 -22.48 8.97
CA ASP A 338 16.13 -21.36 9.72
C ASP A 338 15.84 -21.76 11.18
N LEU A 339 15.47 -23.02 11.41
CA LEU A 339 15.18 -23.55 12.74
C LEU A 339 16.44 -23.89 13.57
N LEU A 340 17.64 -23.74 13.00
CA LEU A 340 18.91 -23.76 13.74
C LEU A 340 19.32 -22.39 14.29
N ARG A 341 18.72 -21.34 13.77
CA ARG A 341 18.99 -19.95 14.17
C ARG A 341 18.36 -19.64 15.50
N GLU A 342 19.14 -19.09 16.42
CA GLU A 342 18.70 -18.73 17.76
C GLU A 342 17.62 -17.64 17.75
N ASP A 343 17.77 -16.64 16.87
CA ASP A 343 16.80 -15.55 16.71
C ASP A 343 15.43 -16.08 16.28
N VAL A 344 15.39 -16.98 15.30
CA VAL A 344 14.14 -17.61 14.80
C VAL A 344 13.49 -18.47 15.88
N ARG A 345 14.27 -19.25 16.64
CA ARG A 345 13.74 -20.07 17.74
C ARG A 345 13.12 -19.23 18.83
N ARG A 346 13.82 -18.19 19.28
CA ARG A 346 13.34 -17.27 20.28
C ARG A 346 12.06 -16.58 19.85
N GLU A 347 12.00 -16.15 18.59
CA GLU A 347 10.82 -15.52 18.01
C GLU A 347 9.61 -16.48 18.00
N LEU A 348 9.81 -17.75 17.62
CA LEU A 348 8.77 -18.78 17.66
C LEU A 348 8.29 -19.10 19.09
N GLU A 349 9.20 -19.18 20.05
CA GLU A 349 8.87 -19.43 21.45
C GLU A 349 8.07 -18.27 22.07
N GLN A 350 8.48 -17.03 21.78
CA GLN A 350 7.73 -15.83 22.19
C GLN A 350 6.34 -15.77 21.54
N LEU A 351 6.26 -16.10 20.24
CA LEU A 351 5.01 -16.17 19.52
C LEU A 351 4.07 -17.21 20.14
N HIS A 352 4.57 -18.41 20.45
CA HIS A 352 3.77 -19.48 21.05
C HIS A 352 3.18 -19.11 22.41
N GLY A 353 3.90 -18.32 23.19
CA GLY A 353 3.42 -17.81 24.49
C GLY A 353 2.18 -16.92 24.38
N SER A 354 1.99 -16.26 23.25
CA SER A 354 0.87 -15.35 22.99
C SER A 354 -0.17 -15.92 22.01
N LEU A 355 0.28 -16.66 21.02
CA LEU A 355 -0.53 -17.26 19.96
C LEU A 355 -0.19 -18.77 19.82
N PRO A 356 -1.07 -19.70 20.23
CA PRO A 356 -0.78 -21.11 20.16
C PRO A 356 -0.51 -21.58 18.73
N ILE A 357 0.70 -22.05 18.50
CA ILE A 357 1.12 -22.65 17.22
C ILE A 357 0.66 -24.11 17.19
N TYR A 358 -0.04 -24.52 16.13
CA TYR A 358 -0.44 -25.90 15.91
C TYR A 358 0.68 -26.70 15.23
N ALA A 359 1.29 -26.17 14.19
CA ALA A 359 2.37 -26.80 13.46
C ALA A 359 3.32 -25.77 12.85
N ILE A 360 4.54 -26.20 12.58
CA ILE A 360 5.51 -25.45 11.76
C ILE A 360 5.47 -26.00 10.35
N ASP A 361 5.25 -25.13 9.39
CA ASP A 361 5.24 -25.40 7.97
C ASP A 361 6.60 -25.02 7.38
N ILE A 362 7.27 -25.97 6.74
CA ILE A 362 8.62 -25.80 6.19
C ILE A 362 8.51 -25.88 4.68
N ASN A 363 8.58 -24.72 4.03
CA ASN A 363 8.28 -24.59 2.60
C ASN A 363 9.27 -25.33 1.70
N ASP A 364 10.58 -25.25 2.01
CA ASP A 364 11.65 -25.90 1.24
C ASP A 364 12.50 -26.81 2.12
N PRO A 365 11.94 -27.90 2.68
CA PRO A 365 12.62 -28.68 3.73
C PRO A 365 13.88 -29.39 3.26
N PHE A 366 13.95 -29.78 1.98
CA PHE A 366 15.06 -30.57 1.42
C PHE A 366 16.05 -29.74 0.57
N LEU A 367 15.93 -28.42 0.54
CA LEU A 367 16.77 -27.54 -0.27
C LEU A 367 18.16 -27.29 0.34
N SER A 368 18.29 -27.40 1.66
CA SER A 368 19.52 -27.06 2.36
C SER A 368 20.69 -27.95 1.97
N SER A 369 21.70 -27.38 1.31
CA SER A 369 22.95 -28.07 1.01
C SER A 369 23.79 -28.37 2.27
N ARG A 370 23.54 -27.69 3.38
CA ARG A 370 24.21 -27.92 4.67
C ARG A 370 23.67 -29.15 5.40
N LEU A 371 22.36 -29.42 5.24
CA LEU A 371 21.71 -30.57 5.87
C LEU A 371 21.62 -31.79 4.96
N PHE A 372 21.58 -31.57 3.63
CA PHE A 372 21.39 -32.62 2.62
C PHE A 372 22.44 -32.55 1.47
N GLY A 373 23.63 -32.02 1.74
CA GLY A 373 24.69 -31.86 0.73
C GLY A 373 25.37 -33.19 0.33
N THR A 374 26.37 -33.10 -0.56
CA THR A 374 27.05 -34.27 -1.16
C THR A 374 27.70 -35.23 -0.17
N GLY A 375 28.03 -34.75 1.03
CA GLY A 375 28.54 -35.63 2.11
C GLY A 375 27.48 -36.51 2.78
N TRP A 376 26.20 -36.33 2.50
CA TRP A 376 25.10 -37.13 3.04
C TRP A 376 25.09 -38.56 2.50
N ASP A 377 25.54 -38.71 1.26
CA ASP A 377 25.56 -40.00 0.56
C ASP A 377 26.92 -40.72 0.64
N ASP A 378 27.94 -40.12 1.24
CA ASP A 378 29.26 -40.73 1.38
C ASP A 378 29.30 -41.65 2.61
N PRO A 379 29.44 -42.99 2.41
CA PRO A 379 29.51 -43.95 3.52
C PRO A 379 30.76 -43.77 4.39
N GLN A 380 31.81 -43.08 3.90
CA GLN A 380 33.05 -42.80 4.65
C GLN A 380 32.99 -41.48 5.40
N MET A 381 32.20 -40.53 4.93
CA MET A 381 31.91 -39.34 5.70
C MET A 381 30.88 -39.71 6.77
N ALA A 382 31.25 -39.56 8.01
CA ALA A 382 30.27 -39.68 9.10
C ALA A 382 29.15 -38.68 8.82
N GLY A 383 28.03 -39.15 8.27
CA GLY A 383 26.77 -38.38 8.06
C GLY A 383 26.16 -37.89 9.37
N TYR A 384 26.96 -37.88 10.39
CA TYR A 384 26.68 -37.60 11.78
C TYR A 384 26.35 -36.14 12.04
N ALA A 385 27.04 -35.22 11.36
CA ALA A 385 26.81 -33.81 11.58
C ALA A 385 25.49 -33.31 10.99
N CYS A 386 25.13 -33.80 9.79
CA CYS A 386 23.87 -33.44 9.15
C CYS A 386 22.67 -34.01 9.91
N TRP A 387 22.75 -35.27 10.29
CA TRP A 387 21.70 -35.92 11.09
C TRP A 387 21.55 -35.29 12.49
N TYR A 388 22.67 -34.97 13.15
CA TYR A 388 22.66 -34.30 14.45
C TYR A 388 21.91 -32.97 14.41
N ASN A 389 22.10 -32.17 13.37
CA ASN A 389 21.38 -30.91 13.20
C ASN A 389 19.88 -31.14 12.94
N LEU A 390 19.53 -32.11 12.11
CA LEU A 390 18.13 -32.50 11.90
C LEU A 390 17.49 -33.00 13.19
N GLN A 391 18.19 -33.86 13.94
CA GLN A 391 17.72 -34.36 15.24
C GLN A 391 17.49 -33.20 16.22
N ARG A 392 18.38 -32.19 16.28
CA ARG A 392 18.21 -31.01 17.14
C ARG A 392 16.97 -30.20 16.75
N ILE A 393 16.72 -30.02 15.47
CA ILE A 393 15.51 -29.31 14.98
C ILE A 393 14.27 -30.06 15.42
N PHE A 394 14.12 -31.33 15.06
CA PHE A 394 12.90 -32.09 15.31
C PHE A 394 12.69 -32.45 16.77
N SER A 395 13.77 -32.62 17.57
CA SER A 395 13.68 -32.78 19.01
C SER A 395 13.15 -31.51 19.70
N TRP A 396 13.58 -30.35 19.22
CA TRP A 396 13.09 -29.07 19.73
C TRP A 396 11.60 -28.88 19.34
N LEU A 397 11.22 -29.14 18.09
CA LEU A 397 9.82 -29.08 17.65
C LEU A 397 8.91 -30.03 18.46
N ALA A 398 9.38 -31.26 18.70
CA ALA A 398 8.69 -32.26 19.53
C ALA A 398 8.57 -31.79 20.99
N LYS A 399 9.61 -31.19 21.56
CA LYS A 399 9.57 -30.60 22.91
C LYS A 399 8.54 -29.48 23.03
N MET A 400 8.39 -28.67 21.98
CA MET A 400 7.39 -27.59 21.92
C MET A 400 5.96 -28.12 21.68
N GLY A 401 5.81 -29.41 21.34
CA GLY A 401 4.52 -30.02 21.04
C GLY A 401 3.93 -29.60 19.69
N TRP A 402 4.76 -29.08 18.78
CA TRP A 402 4.31 -28.63 17.47
C TRP A 402 4.32 -29.75 16.45
N GLY A 403 3.27 -29.81 15.62
CA GLY A 403 3.27 -30.63 14.42
C GLY A 403 4.25 -30.09 13.39
N VAL A 404 4.58 -30.89 12.41
CA VAL A 404 5.50 -30.52 11.31
C VAL A 404 4.81 -30.76 9.98
N ILE A 405 4.92 -29.77 9.08
CA ILE A 405 4.45 -29.86 7.69
C ILE A 405 5.68 -29.76 6.80
N LEU A 406 5.90 -30.78 5.97
CA LEU A 406 7.04 -30.88 5.07
C LEU A 406 6.57 -30.92 3.62
N HIS A 407 7.04 -29.98 2.82
CA HIS A 407 6.72 -29.90 1.41
C HIS A 407 7.58 -30.85 0.58
N THR A 408 6.96 -31.51 -0.36
CA THR A 408 7.57 -32.44 -1.31
C THR A 408 7.06 -32.17 -2.73
N GLY A 409 7.61 -32.83 -3.71
CA GLY A 409 7.16 -32.68 -5.10
C GLY A 409 7.91 -33.64 -6.06
N LEU A 410 7.76 -33.41 -7.36
CA LEU A 410 8.43 -34.16 -8.40
C LEU A 410 9.96 -34.20 -8.30
N THR A 411 10.55 -33.11 -7.80
CA THR A 411 12.00 -32.96 -7.64
C THR A 411 12.54 -33.55 -6.36
N THR A 412 11.67 -34.01 -5.45
CA THR A 412 12.09 -34.59 -4.18
C THR A 412 12.68 -35.96 -4.41
N ARG A 413 13.93 -36.16 -4.07
CA ARG A 413 14.65 -37.44 -4.18
C ARG A 413 14.07 -38.44 -3.20
N CYS A 414 13.46 -39.55 -3.70
CA CYS A 414 12.84 -40.57 -2.87
C CYS A 414 13.86 -41.34 -2.00
N ASP A 415 15.09 -41.56 -2.49
CA ASP A 415 16.16 -42.17 -1.72
C ASP A 415 16.57 -41.32 -0.51
N LEU A 416 16.67 -40.00 -0.70
CA LEU A 416 16.94 -39.06 0.38
C LEU A 416 15.80 -39.05 1.40
N LEU A 417 14.56 -38.96 0.93
CA LEU A 417 13.36 -38.98 1.78
C LEU A 417 13.30 -40.29 2.59
N GLN A 418 13.50 -41.44 1.95
CA GLN A 418 13.50 -42.74 2.62
C GLN A 418 14.56 -42.85 3.72
N ARG A 419 15.80 -42.38 3.43
CA ARG A 419 16.88 -42.35 4.41
C ARG A 419 16.56 -41.44 5.58
N PHE A 420 16.06 -40.24 5.31
CA PHE A 420 15.63 -39.30 6.33
C PHE A 420 14.56 -39.90 7.24
N LEU A 421 13.52 -40.50 6.67
CA LEU A 421 12.44 -41.11 7.43
C LEU A 421 12.88 -42.30 8.28
N ARG A 422 13.79 -43.15 7.78
CA ARG A 422 14.37 -44.23 8.58
C ARG A 422 15.12 -43.71 9.80
N LEU A 423 15.93 -42.68 9.62
CA LEU A 423 16.65 -42.05 10.75
C LEU A 423 15.68 -41.43 11.72
N ALA A 424 14.63 -40.78 11.25
CA ALA A 424 13.59 -40.20 12.08
C ALA A 424 12.84 -41.27 12.89
N ALA A 425 12.48 -42.40 12.24
CA ALA A 425 11.78 -43.51 12.90
C ALA A 425 12.62 -44.18 14.01
N ASN A 426 13.95 -44.16 13.88
CA ASN A 426 14.85 -44.69 14.91
C ASN A 426 15.00 -43.74 16.13
N HIS A 427 14.72 -42.45 15.99
CA HIS A 427 14.99 -41.44 17.02
C HIS A 427 13.75 -40.86 17.68
N PHE A 428 12.62 -40.87 17.00
CA PHE A 428 11.40 -40.24 17.50
C PHE A 428 10.31 -41.25 17.80
N SER A 429 9.47 -40.95 18.79
CA SER A 429 8.35 -41.81 19.15
C SER A 429 7.31 -41.85 18.01
N PRO A 430 6.54 -42.95 17.91
CA PRO A 430 5.43 -43.04 16.94
C PRO A 430 4.43 -41.88 17.08
N ALA A 431 4.18 -41.40 18.30
CA ALA A 431 3.29 -40.30 18.55
C ALA A 431 3.83 -38.96 17.97
N THR A 432 5.15 -38.71 18.08
CA THR A 432 5.81 -37.57 17.46
C THR A 432 5.72 -37.62 15.93
N LEU A 433 6.05 -38.79 15.37
CA LEU A 433 5.99 -38.98 13.90
C LEU A 433 4.56 -38.90 13.35
N ALA A 434 3.56 -39.32 14.13
CA ALA A 434 2.16 -39.18 13.76
C ALA A 434 1.69 -37.70 13.69
N SER A 435 2.45 -36.77 14.24
CA SER A 435 2.19 -35.35 14.10
C SER A 435 2.76 -34.73 12.80
N TRP A 436 3.57 -35.47 12.06
CA TRP A 436 4.16 -35.00 10.82
C TRP A 436 3.16 -35.16 9.66
N ARG A 437 3.16 -34.15 8.78
CA ARG A 437 2.31 -34.03 7.61
C ARG A 437 3.16 -33.76 6.40
N PHE A 438 2.77 -34.27 5.23
CA PHE A 438 3.48 -34.04 3.97
C PHE A 438 2.54 -33.39 2.98
N VAL A 439 3.06 -32.41 2.24
CA VAL A 439 2.34 -31.66 1.24
C VAL A 439 3.06 -31.81 -0.10
N TRP A 440 2.43 -32.49 -1.04
CA TRP A 440 2.99 -32.70 -2.35
C TRP A 440 2.56 -31.59 -3.33
N HIS A 441 3.52 -30.94 -3.96
CA HIS A 441 3.25 -29.86 -4.90
C HIS A 441 2.84 -30.43 -6.27
N TRP A 442 1.64 -30.10 -6.70
CA TRP A 442 1.16 -30.35 -8.05
C TRP A 442 1.96 -29.54 -9.07
N SER A 443 2.47 -30.20 -10.12
CA SER A 443 3.18 -29.55 -11.24
C SER A 443 2.35 -29.64 -12.52
N PRO A 444 1.83 -28.50 -13.02
CA PRO A 444 1.00 -28.51 -14.24
C PRO A 444 1.78 -28.86 -15.51
N GLN A 445 3.12 -28.67 -15.51
CA GLN A 445 3.97 -28.95 -16.69
C GLN A 445 4.31 -30.43 -16.86
N ALA A 446 4.16 -31.24 -15.84
CA ALA A 446 4.47 -32.67 -15.90
C ALA A 446 3.33 -33.47 -16.54
N SER A 447 3.65 -34.63 -17.15
CA SER A 447 2.64 -35.56 -17.62
C SER A 447 1.89 -36.21 -16.43
N GLU A 448 0.65 -36.64 -16.66
CA GLU A 448 -0.16 -37.27 -15.63
C GLU A 448 0.48 -38.57 -15.11
N GLU A 449 1.06 -39.38 -16.01
CA GLU A 449 1.78 -40.60 -15.65
C GLU A 449 2.97 -40.31 -14.72
N ALA A 450 3.76 -39.28 -15.03
CA ALA A 450 4.90 -38.85 -14.19
C ALA A 450 4.44 -38.37 -12.81
N ARG A 451 3.33 -37.61 -12.75
CA ARG A 451 2.74 -37.18 -11.49
C ARG A 451 2.25 -38.36 -10.64
N LEU A 452 1.48 -39.25 -11.22
CA LEU A 452 0.95 -40.45 -10.54
C LEU A 452 2.07 -41.38 -10.06
N HIS A 453 3.08 -41.58 -10.89
CA HIS A 453 4.23 -42.44 -10.51
C HIS A 453 4.97 -41.83 -9.31
N ALA A 454 5.32 -40.54 -9.36
CA ALA A 454 6.01 -39.84 -8.27
C ALA A 454 5.17 -39.78 -6.98
N TRP A 455 3.87 -39.53 -7.10
CA TRP A 455 2.93 -39.52 -5.98
C TRP A 455 2.91 -40.86 -5.28
N ARG A 456 2.68 -41.95 -6.01
CA ARG A 456 2.59 -43.29 -5.45
C ARG A 456 3.91 -43.75 -4.84
N GLN A 457 5.03 -43.47 -5.50
CA GLN A 457 6.35 -43.80 -4.97
C GLN A 457 6.62 -43.05 -3.63
N GLN A 458 6.27 -41.79 -3.52
CA GLN A 458 6.41 -41.07 -2.26
C GLN A 458 5.46 -41.57 -1.19
N ARG A 459 4.20 -41.89 -1.54
CA ARG A 459 3.20 -42.42 -0.62
C ARG A 459 3.66 -43.76 -0.06
N GLU A 460 4.14 -44.66 -0.92
CA GLU A 460 4.72 -45.95 -0.50
C GLU A 460 5.92 -45.75 0.43
N THR A 461 6.80 -44.83 0.12
CA THR A 461 7.95 -44.49 0.96
C THR A 461 7.53 -43.98 2.34
N LEU A 462 6.51 -43.13 2.41
CA LEU A 462 5.95 -42.66 3.68
C LEU A 462 5.29 -43.77 4.47
N GLN A 463 4.46 -44.62 3.83
CA GLN A 463 3.76 -45.73 4.46
C GLN A 463 4.70 -46.80 5.00
N ALA A 464 5.82 -47.05 4.31
CA ALA A 464 6.85 -47.99 4.77
C ALA A 464 7.64 -47.48 5.99
N SER A 465 7.64 -46.18 6.24
CA SER A 465 8.51 -45.54 7.26
C SER A 465 7.76 -44.96 8.45
N LEU A 466 6.50 -44.61 8.28
CA LEU A 466 5.69 -43.88 9.29
C LEU A 466 4.43 -44.67 9.68
N PRO A 467 3.97 -44.62 10.93
CA PRO A 467 2.84 -45.44 11.41
C PRO A 467 1.49 -45.04 10.78
N GLN A 468 1.25 -43.78 10.49
CA GLN A 468 0.02 -43.24 9.88
C GLN A 468 0.33 -41.93 9.14
N PRO A 469 1.07 -42.02 8.02
CA PRO A 469 1.43 -40.81 7.29
C PRO A 469 0.20 -40.14 6.69
N GLN A 470 0.15 -38.82 6.76
CA GLN A 470 -0.83 -38.00 6.04
C GLN A 470 -0.11 -37.27 4.92
N LEU A 471 -0.57 -37.48 3.70
CA LEU A 471 -0.05 -36.88 2.49
C LEU A 471 -1.17 -36.13 1.77
N GLY A 472 -1.08 -34.79 1.75
CA GLY A 472 -1.99 -33.96 1.00
C GLY A 472 -1.35 -33.38 -0.25
N VAL A 473 -2.17 -32.73 -1.05
CA VAL A 473 -1.73 -32.08 -2.29
C VAL A 473 -1.87 -30.58 -2.16
N TRP A 474 -0.86 -29.85 -2.61
CA TRP A 474 -0.92 -28.41 -2.77
C TRP A 474 -1.18 -28.04 -4.23
N HIS A 475 -2.18 -27.18 -4.45
CA HIS A 475 -2.50 -26.65 -5.76
C HIS A 475 -2.91 -25.19 -5.71
N ARG A 476 -2.49 -24.42 -6.72
CA ARG A 476 -2.88 -23.03 -6.92
C ARG A 476 -3.96 -22.96 -7.98
N PHE A 477 -5.19 -22.76 -7.54
CA PHE A 477 -6.33 -22.58 -8.44
C PHE A 477 -6.31 -21.21 -9.10
N SER A 478 -6.56 -21.18 -10.42
CA SER A 478 -6.88 -19.96 -11.14
C SER A 478 -8.35 -19.58 -10.91
N GLU A 479 -8.65 -18.29 -10.80
CA GLU A 479 -10.03 -17.81 -10.63
C GLU A 479 -10.87 -18.04 -11.89
N GLU A 480 -10.26 -17.80 -13.07
CA GLU A 480 -10.98 -17.80 -14.35
C GLU A 480 -11.40 -19.17 -14.86
N ALA A 481 -10.78 -20.25 -14.40
CA ALA A 481 -10.98 -21.60 -14.90
C ALA A 481 -11.13 -22.66 -13.80
N MET A 482 -11.67 -22.30 -12.64
CA MET A 482 -11.66 -23.18 -11.47
C MET A 482 -12.47 -24.47 -11.67
N SER A 483 -13.62 -24.43 -12.35
CA SER A 483 -14.45 -25.62 -12.63
C SER A 483 -13.83 -26.54 -13.66
N ASP A 484 -12.99 -26.01 -14.55
CA ASP A 484 -12.37 -26.72 -15.66
C ASP A 484 -10.89 -27.04 -15.39
N ASP A 485 -10.43 -26.81 -14.15
CA ASP A 485 -9.04 -27.07 -13.77
C ASP A 485 -8.71 -28.55 -13.92
N PRO A 486 -7.73 -28.94 -14.78
CA PRO A 486 -7.35 -30.32 -14.99
C PRO A 486 -6.95 -31.06 -13.71
N PHE A 487 -6.54 -30.31 -12.69
CA PHE A 487 -6.21 -30.86 -11.39
C PHE A 487 -7.40 -31.61 -10.75
N LEU A 488 -8.63 -31.09 -10.92
CA LEU A 488 -9.83 -31.67 -10.30
C LEU A 488 -10.18 -33.09 -10.86
N ALA A 489 -9.72 -33.38 -12.06
CA ALA A 489 -9.89 -34.70 -12.68
C ALA A 489 -8.77 -35.68 -12.30
N SER A 490 -7.74 -35.27 -11.56
CA SER A 490 -6.60 -36.12 -11.24
C SER A 490 -6.95 -37.21 -10.23
N PRO A 491 -6.56 -38.48 -10.51
CA PRO A 491 -6.73 -39.59 -9.57
C PRO A 491 -6.00 -39.38 -8.22
N ILE A 492 -5.01 -38.51 -8.16
CA ILE A 492 -4.27 -38.18 -6.94
C ILE A 492 -5.21 -37.65 -5.86
N LEU A 493 -6.24 -36.88 -6.23
CA LEU A 493 -7.19 -36.33 -5.28
C LEU A 493 -8.02 -37.38 -4.53
N ALA A 494 -8.30 -38.51 -5.17
CA ALA A 494 -8.98 -39.62 -4.52
C ALA A 494 -8.09 -40.34 -3.49
N GLU A 495 -6.78 -40.22 -3.63
CA GLU A 495 -5.78 -40.84 -2.76
C GLU A 495 -5.22 -39.84 -1.70
N ALA A 496 -5.48 -38.55 -1.82
CA ALA A 496 -4.98 -37.53 -0.91
C ALA A 496 -5.77 -37.45 0.40
N ASP A 497 -5.08 -37.13 1.50
CA ASP A 497 -5.71 -36.99 2.82
C ASP A 497 -6.30 -35.61 3.05
N PHE A 498 -5.78 -34.61 2.35
CA PHE A 498 -6.25 -33.20 2.41
C PHE A 498 -5.79 -32.41 1.18
N LEU A 499 -6.41 -31.28 0.95
CA LEU A 499 -6.04 -30.31 -0.10
C LEU A 499 -5.51 -29.02 0.53
N ALA A 500 -4.26 -28.70 0.24
CA ALA A 500 -3.65 -27.43 0.57
C ALA A 500 -3.76 -26.46 -0.61
N CYS A 501 -4.14 -25.20 -0.34
CA CYS A 501 -4.38 -24.19 -1.37
C CYS A 501 -3.92 -22.81 -0.94
N GLN A 502 -3.98 -21.88 -1.90
CA GLN A 502 -3.68 -20.47 -1.75
C GLN A 502 -4.90 -19.62 -2.06
N ALA A 503 -5.06 -18.49 -1.35
CA ALA A 503 -6.05 -17.48 -1.63
C ALA A 503 -5.51 -16.08 -1.34
N ASP A 504 -5.05 -15.37 -2.38
CA ASP A 504 -4.49 -14.04 -2.28
C ASP A 504 -5.37 -13.03 -3.03
N ALA A 505 -5.94 -12.06 -2.32
CA ALA A 505 -6.80 -11.04 -2.93
C ALA A 505 -6.07 -10.14 -3.94
N ASN A 506 -4.74 -10.08 -3.89
CA ASN A 506 -3.95 -9.34 -4.87
C ASN A 506 -3.95 -10.02 -6.26
N GLU A 507 -4.39 -11.26 -6.37
CA GLU A 507 -4.58 -11.95 -7.67
C GLU A 507 -5.73 -11.35 -8.47
N LEU A 508 -6.72 -10.72 -7.82
CA LEU A 508 -7.90 -10.14 -8.45
C LEU A 508 -7.63 -8.87 -9.22
N LEU A 509 -6.65 -8.09 -8.78
CA LEU A 509 -6.54 -6.70 -9.17
C LEU A 509 -5.23 -6.44 -9.91
N ASP A 510 -5.37 -6.00 -11.14
CA ASP A 510 -4.39 -5.10 -11.72
C ASP A 510 -4.72 -3.68 -11.23
N LEU A 511 -3.92 -3.16 -10.30
CA LEU A 511 -4.12 -1.80 -9.78
C LEU A 511 -3.94 -0.71 -10.84
N ALA A 512 -3.39 -1.06 -12.01
CA ALA A 512 -3.35 -0.19 -13.17
C ALA A 512 -4.70 -0.13 -13.91
N GLN A 513 -5.54 -1.16 -13.74
CA GLN A 513 -6.88 -1.25 -14.33
C GLN A 513 -7.90 -1.59 -13.24
N LEU A 514 -8.23 -0.59 -12.41
CA LEU A 514 -9.19 -0.76 -11.33
C LEU A 514 -10.60 -1.01 -11.86
N ASP A 515 -11.05 -2.26 -11.68
CA ASP A 515 -12.45 -2.63 -11.81
C ASP A 515 -13.12 -2.57 -10.43
N SER A 516 -14.18 -1.76 -10.31
CA SER A 516 -14.93 -1.57 -9.05
C SER A 516 -15.56 -2.85 -8.50
N SER A 517 -16.00 -3.73 -9.37
CA SER A 517 -16.61 -4.99 -8.97
C SER A 517 -15.58 -5.94 -8.37
N ARG A 518 -14.38 -5.98 -8.95
CA ARG A 518 -13.25 -6.78 -8.46
C ARG A 518 -12.69 -6.21 -7.15
N LEU A 519 -12.65 -4.87 -7.01
CA LEU A 519 -12.24 -4.26 -5.75
C LEU A 519 -13.22 -4.64 -4.63
N ALA A 520 -14.53 -4.52 -4.84
CA ALA A 520 -15.53 -4.94 -3.86
C ALA A 520 -15.42 -6.44 -3.52
N SER A 521 -15.14 -7.30 -4.51
CA SER A 521 -14.94 -8.73 -4.32
C SER A 521 -13.70 -9.05 -3.49
N SER A 522 -12.71 -8.16 -3.43
CA SER A 522 -11.48 -8.36 -2.67
C SER A 522 -11.68 -8.33 -1.15
N GLU A 523 -12.79 -7.76 -0.65
CA GLU A 523 -13.11 -7.66 0.78
C GLU A 523 -13.11 -9.04 1.46
N SER A 524 -13.72 -10.02 0.85
CA SER A 524 -13.82 -11.39 1.38
C SER A 524 -13.27 -12.44 0.41
N TYR A 525 -12.33 -12.08 -0.43
CA TYR A 525 -11.80 -12.95 -1.47
C TYR A 525 -11.30 -14.31 -0.97
N PRO A 526 -10.49 -14.42 0.11
CA PRO A 526 -10.06 -15.72 0.61
C PRO A 526 -11.23 -16.65 0.94
N VAL A 527 -12.27 -16.09 1.57
CA VAL A 527 -13.48 -16.85 1.92
C VAL A 527 -14.27 -17.25 0.67
N HIS A 528 -14.36 -16.34 -0.32
CA HIS A 528 -15.06 -16.60 -1.58
C HIS A 528 -14.36 -17.68 -2.41
N LYS A 529 -13.04 -17.56 -2.59
CA LYS A 529 -12.23 -18.56 -3.32
C LYS A 529 -12.36 -19.96 -2.71
N LEU A 530 -12.33 -20.05 -1.39
CA LEU A 530 -12.53 -21.33 -0.73
C LEU A 530 -13.93 -21.93 -0.93
N ARG A 531 -14.98 -21.08 -0.99
CA ARG A 531 -16.33 -21.55 -1.34
C ARG A 531 -16.36 -22.11 -2.75
N GLN A 532 -15.71 -21.46 -3.69
CA GLN A 532 -15.60 -21.94 -5.07
C GLN A 532 -14.84 -23.27 -5.14
N ILE A 533 -13.68 -23.39 -4.45
CA ILE A 533 -12.93 -24.65 -4.35
C ILE A 533 -13.80 -25.77 -3.75
N GLN A 534 -14.52 -25.49 -2.66
CA GLN A 534 -15.43 -26.46 -2.05
C GLN A 534 -16.56 -26.88 -2.98
N ALA A 535 -17.10 -25.95 -3.76
CA ALA A 535 -18.14 -26.25 -4.75
C ALA A 535 -17.59 -27.12 -5.88
N ALA A 536 -16.40 -26.79 -6.42
CA ALA A 536 -15.74 -27.58 -7.46
C ALA A 536 -15.41 -29.01 -6.97
N LEU A 537 -14.88 -29.17 -5.77
CA LEU A 537 -14.65 -30.52 -5.18
C LEU A 537 -15.94 -31.30 -5.05
N ARG A 538 -17.04 -30.72 -4.62
CA ARG A 538 -18.34 -31.38 -4.52
C ARG A 538 -18.87 -31.86 -5.88
N GLN A 539 -18.68 -31.04 -6.93
CA GLN A 539 -19.05 -31.43 -8.31
C GLN A 539 -18.29 -32.68 -8.77
N HIS A 540 -17.05 -32.82 -8.35
CA HIS A 540 -16.21 -33.99 -8.60
C HIS A 540 -16.37 -35.12 -7.55
N GLN A 541 -17.36 -35.00 -6.65
CA GLN A 541 -17.65 -35.99 -5.59
C GLN A 541 -16.47 -36.19 -4.60
N LEU A 542 -15.64 -35.17 -4.42
CA LEU A 542 -14.49 -35.16 -3.52
C LEU A 542 -14.85 -34.47 -2.20
N ALA A 543 -14.46 -35.05 -1.07
CA ALA A 543 -14.67 -34.52 0.28
C ALA A 543 -13.35 -34.40 1.03
N LEU A 544 -12.48 -33.52 0.59
CA LEU A 544 -11.15 -33.27 1.19
C LEU A 544 -11.17 -32.13 2.19
N PRO A 545 -10.52 -32.30 3.37
CA PRO A 545 -10.25 -31.18 4.26
C PRO A 545 -9.40 -30.12 3.57
N LEU A 546 -9.80 -28.85 3.66
CA LEU A 546 -9.04 -27.74 3.08
C LEU A 546 -8.05 -27.14 4.09
N TRP A 547 -6.83 -26.95 3.65
CA TRP A 547 -5.75 -26.26 4.36
C TRP A 547 -5.37 -25.01 3.59
N LEU A 548 -5.47 -23.85 4.23
CA LEU A 548 -5.12 -22.57 3.64
C LEU A 548 -3.70 -22.19 4.07
N LEU A 549 -2.68 -22.73 3.40
CA LEU A 549 -1.28 -22.53 3.80
C LEU A 549 -0.74 -21.13 3.41
N SER A 550 -1.30 -20.53 2.36
CA SER A 550 -0.91 -19.19 1.90
C SER A 550 -2.16 -18.37 1.59
N TRP A 551 -2.23 -17.15 2.15
CA TRP A 551 -3.35 -16.26 1.88
C TRP A 551 -3.04 -14.81 2.22
N ASN A 552 -3.78 -13.89 1.61
CA ASN A 552 -3.71 -12.48 1.94
C ASN A 552 -5.03 -11.76 1.62
N THR A 553 -5.27 -10.66 2.31
CA THR A 553 -6.23 -9.64 1.89
C THR A 553 -5.54 -8.68 0.93
N LEU A 554 -6.28 -7.78 0.29
CA LEU A 554 -5.72 -6.80 -0.62
C LEU A 554 -4.63 -5.96 0.06
N THR A 555 -3.47 -5.81 -0.59
CA THR A 555 -2.32 -5.02 -0.07
C THR A 555 -1.84 -3.96 -1.01
N GLY A 556 -2.18 -4.08 -2.30
CA GLY A 556 -1.77 -3.14 -3.32
C GLY A 556 -0.51 -3.48 -4.10
N ASN A 557 0.14 -4.60 -3.88
CA ASN A 557 1.31 -5.10 -4.64
C ASN A 557 2.45 -4.08 -4.85
N THR A 558 2.49 -2.96 -4.13
CA THR A 558 3.57 -1.99 -4.20
C THR A 558 4.33 -1.93 -2.88
N ARG A 559 5.62 -1.66 -2.97
CA ARG A 559 6.49 -1.49 -1.80
C ARG A 559 5.97 -0.39 -0.88
N ASP A 560 5.44 0.68 -1.46
CA ASP A 560 4.99 1.87 -0.74
C ASP A 560 3.67 1.68 -0.01
N THR A 561 2.78 0.84 -0.52
CA THR A 561 1.47 0.57 0.11
C THR A 561 1.52 -0.61 1.07
N ASN A 562 2.50 -1.49 0.93
CA ASN A 562 2.65 -2.62 1.84
C ASN A 562 3.04 -2.12 3.24
N GLY A 563 2.13 -2.24 4.18
CA GLY A 563 2.28 -1.77 5.55
C GLY A 563 1.58 -0.44 5.87
N ARG A 564 1.32 0.43 4.88
CA ARG A 564 0.55 1.67 5.08
C ARG A 564 -0.96 1.41 5.07
N PHE A 565 -1.40 0.48 4.25
CA PHE A 565 -2.81 0.11 4.22
C PHE A 565 -3.17 -0.68 5.48
N PHE A 566 -3.77 0.00 6.44
CA PHE A 566 -4.26 -0.62 7.66
C PHE A 566 -5.45 -1.53 7.35
N ARG A 567 -5.36 -2.82 7.73
CA ARG A 567 -6.29 -3.88 7.31
C ARG A 567 -6.89 -4.64 8.49
N GLY A 568 -6.95 -4.04 9.69
CA GLY A 568 -7.36 -4.73 10.90
C GLY A 568 -8.72 -5.42 10.76
N ALA A 569 -9.76 -4.68 10.37
CA ALA A 569 -11.11 -5.23 10.20
C ALA A 569 -11.22 -6.21 9.03
N LEU A 570 -10.56 -5.95 7.90
CA LEU A 570 -10.52 -6.86 6.75
C LEU A 570 -9.92 -8.23 7.13
N LEU A 571 -8.82 -8.24 7.88
CA LEU A 571 -8.19 -9.47 8.35
C LEU A 571 -9.11 -10.21 9.34
N MET A 572 -9.75 -9.49 10.26
CA MET A 572 -10.67 -10.07 11.24
C MET A 572 -11.88 -10.72 10.57
N ASP A 573 -12.49 -10.05 9.59
CA ASP A 573 -13.65 -10.59 8.87
C ASP A 573 -13.30 -11.85 8.07
N ASN A 574 -12.13 -11.84 7.42
CA ASN A 574 -11.66 -13.03 6.73
C ASN A 574 -11.38 -14.18 7.72
N LEU A 575 -10.73 -13.94 8.86
CA LEU A 575 -10.52 -14.97 9.89
C LEU A 575 -11.82 -15.56 10.41
N LEU A 576 -12.82 -14.72 10.70
CA LEU A 576 -14.14 -15.17 11.11
C LEU A 576 -14.81 -16.01 10.02
N GLY A 577 -14.70 -15.60 8.75
CA GLY A 577 -15.25 -16.33 7.61
C GLY A 577 -14.52 -17.64 7.27
N LEU A 578 -13.23 -17.74 7.63
CA LEU A 578 -12.40 -18.94 7.41
C LEU A 578 -12.65 -20.03 8.47
N ALA A 579 -13.09 -19.67 9.67
CA ALA A 579 -13.12 -20.57 10.84
C ALA A 579 -13.91 -21.89 10.63
N ASP A 580 -14.96 -21.84 9.81
CA ASP A 580 -15.79 -23.02 9.48
C ASP A 580 -15.43 -23.68 8.14
N ARG A 581 -14.44 -23.17 7.41
CA ARG A 581 -14.12 -23.59 6.04
C ARG A 581 -12.81 -24.32 5.89
N VAL A 582 -11.84 -23.92 6.68
CA VAL A 582 -10.50 -24.52 6.65
C VAL A 582 -10.12 -25.10 7.99
N TRP A 583 -9.39 -26.19 7.93
CA TRP A 583 -8.92 -26.85 9.15
C TRP A 583 -7.77 -26.09 9.81
N LEU A 584 -6.92 -25.46 8.98
CA LEU A 584 -5.82 -24.61 9.42
C LEU A 584 -5.56 -23.45 8.46
N ALA A 585 -4.89 -22.40 8.97
CA ALA A 585 -4.43 -21.26 8.20
C ALA A 585 -2.94 -20.98 8.46
N GLY A 586 -2.19 -20.74 7.39
CA GLY A 586 -0.76 -20.49 7.40
C GLY A 586 -0.41 -19.00 7.50
N PHE A 587 0.70 -18.73 8.20
CA PHE A 587 1.29 -17.40 8.35
C PHE A 587 2.80 -17.52 8.34
N TRP A 588 3.49 -16.65 7.60
CA TRP A 588 4.94 -16.59 7.72
C TRP A 588 5.35 -16.05 9.10
N LEU A 589 6.43 -16.61 9.64
CA LEU A 589 6.96 -16.10 10.91
C LEU A 589 7.31 -14.62 10.80
N ASN A 590 8.14 -14.26 9.84
CA ASN A 590 8.53 -12.88 9.62
C ASN A 590 8.80 -12.56 8.15
N SER A 591 8.88 -11.27 7.84
CA SER A 591 9.10 -10.76 6.49
C SER A 591 10.47 -11.15 5.91
N GLY A 592 11.48 -11.35 6.74
CA GLY A 592 12.80 -11.78 6.30
C GLY A 592 12.80 -13.21 5.75
N LEU A 593 12.10 -14.14 6.41
CA LEU A 593 11.94 -15.51 5.96
C LEU A 593 11.02 -15.61 4.74
N GLN A 594 9.98 -14.79 4.67
CA GLN A 594 9.12 -14.67 3.50
C GLN A 594 9.88 -14.19 2.25
N GLY A 595 10.98 -13.45 2.44
CA GLY A 595 11.80 -12.94 1.34
C GLY A 595 11.42 -11.54 0.86
N GLU A 596 10.59 -10.81 1.60
CA GLU A 596 10.24 -9.41 1.31
C GLU A 596 11.49 -8.53 1.05
N ALA A 597 12.59 -8.83 1.72
CA ALA A 597 13.83 -8.06 1.58
C ALA A 597 14.71 -8.49 0.38
N ARG A 598 14.42 -9.62 -0.28
CA ARG A 598 15.32 -10.23 -1.30
C ARG A 598 14.83 -10.06 -2.74
N ALA A 599 13.57 -9.76 -2.94
CA ALA A 599 12.98 -9.72 -4.28
C ALA A 599 13.28 -8.37 -4.94
N ASN A 600 14.29 -8.26 -5.80
CA ASN A 600 14.52 -7.20 -6.82
C ASN A 600 13.57 -5.97 -6.74
N GLY A 601 13.36 -5.41 -5.54
CA GLY A 601 12.41 -4.34 -5.28
C GLY A 601 10.93 -4.76 -5.25
N ARG A 602 10.56 -5.99 -5.55
CA ARG A 602 9.18 -6.51 -5.42
C ARG A 602 9.02 -7.20 -4.08
N LEU A 603 7.99 -6.77 -3.36
CA LEU A 603 7.56 -7.45 -2.15
C LEU A 603 6.79 -8.73 -2.52
N ASP A 604 7.11 -9.82 -1.84
CA ASP A 604 6.24 -10.98 -1.88
C ASP A 604 5.03 -10.73 -0.97
N THR A 605 3.90 -10.44 -1.58
CA THR A 605 2.62 -10.19 -0.88
C THR A 605 1.70 -11.39 -0.89
N SER A 606 2.15 -12.54 -1.39
CA SER A 606 1.34 -13.73 -1.58
C SER A 606 0.83 -14.33 -0.28
N SER A 607 1.44 -14.02 0.85
CA SER A 607 1.04 -14.52 2.17
C SER A 607 1.32 -13.51 3.29
N LEU A 608 0.72 -13.76 4.45
CA LEU A 608 0.83 -12.90 5.64
C LEU A 608 2.04 -13.28 6.49
N ALA A 609 2.86 -12.30 6.85
CA ALA A 609 3.92 -12.44 7.83
C ALA A 609 3.53 -11.80 9.17
N LEU A 610 3.75 -12.52 10.28
CA LEU A 610 3.35 -12.11 11.63
C LEU A 610 4.21 -10.97 12.16
N HIS A 611 5.50 -11.05 11.91
CA HIS A 611 6.47 -10.05 12.36
C HIS A 611 7.17 -9.39 11.18
N TYR A 612 7.65 -8.18 11.42
CA TYR A 612 8.69 -7.54 10.64
C TYR A 612 10.06 -8.02 11.14
N LEU A 613 11.14 -7.50 10.61
CA LEU A 613 12.49 -7.83 11.07
C LEU A 613 12.62 -7.59 12.59
N HIS A 614 13.46 -8.36 13.25
CA HIS A 614 13.72 -8.29 14.71
C HIS A 614 12.50 -8.56 15.62
N GLY A 615 11.55 -9.35 15.13
CA GLY A 615 10.38 -9.76 15.90
C GLY A 615 9.35 -8.66 16.17
N LEU A 616 9.40 -7.54 15.44
CA LEU A 616 8.40 -6.47 15.56
C LEU A 616 7.02 -6.95 15.07
N PRO A 617 5.98 -6.92 15.92
CA PRO A 617 4.65 -7.39 15.55
C PRO A 617 4.03 -6.54 14.44
N ARG A 618 3.57 -7.20 13.38
CA ARG A 618 2.78 -6.56 12.31
C ARG A 618 1.29 -6.51 12.69
N PRO A 619 0.47 -5.70 12.01
CA PRO A 619 -0.97 -5.63 12.28
C PRO A 619 -1.67 -7.00 12.32
N VAL A 620 -1.27 -7.96 11.48
CA VAL A 620 -1.86 -9.31 11.47
C VAL A 620 -1.63 -10.07 12.80
N TYR A 621 -0.48 -9.87 13.45
CA TYR A 621 -0.23 -10.43 14.78
C TYR A 621 -1.28 -9.96 15.79
N TRP A 622 -1.55 -8.65 15.81
CA TRP A 622 -2.52 -8.07 16.75
C TRP A 622 -3.96 -8.46 16.44
N VAL A 623 -4.30 -8.62 15.16
CA VAL A 623 -5.60 -9.17 14.77
C VAL A 623 -5.76 -10.60 15.29
N LEU A 624 -4.75 -11.46 15.13
CA LEU A 624 -4.77 -12.82 15.68
C LEU A 624 -4.83 -12.83 17.19
N TRP A 625 -4.12 -11.93 17.84
CA TRP A 625 -4.15 -11.79 19.30
C TRP A 625 -5.55 -11.39 19.79
N LEU A 626 -6.21 -10.45 19.13
CA LEU A 626 -7.61 -10.09 19.41
C LEU A 626 -8.56 -11.25 19.11
N TRP A 627 -8.38 -11.89 17.95
CA TRP A 627 -9.21 -13.01 17.53
C TRP A 627 -9.15 -14.20 18.52
N ARG A 628 -7.98 -14.52 19.04
CA ARG A 628 -7.80 -15.58 20.04
C ARG A 628 -8.37 -15.24 21.41
N ARG A 629 -8.59 -13.96 21.71
CA ARG A 629 -9.28 -13.50 22.93
C ARG A 629 -10.79 -13.69 22.84
N LEU A 630 -11.35 -13.68 21.64
CA LEU A 630 -12.77 -13.93 21.43
C LEU A 630 -13.11 -15.37 21.83
N ARG A 631 -14.01 -15.53 22.79
CA ARG A 631 -14.36 -16.86 23.33
C ARG A 631 -15.84 -16.94 23.65
N GLY A 632 -16.39 -18.16 23.56
CA GLY A 632 -17.73 -18.45 24.01
C GLY A 632 -18.74 -18.57 22.88
N GLU A 633 -19.98 -18.39 23.20
CA GLU A 633 -21.13 -18.55 22.32
C GLU A 633 -21.46 -17.28 21.57
N VAL A 634 -21.77 -17.39 20.28
CA VAL A 634 -22.15 -16.27 19.43
C VAL A 634 -23.60 -15.90 19.70
N LEU A 635 -23.84 -14.76 20.35
CA LEU A 635 -25.18 -14.23 20.59
C LEU A 635 -25.70 -13.48 19.37
N MET A 636 -24.84 -12.66 18.76
CA MET A 636 -25.16 -11.84 17.60
C MET A 636 -23.93 -11.67 16.73
N ALA A 637 -24.11 -11.80 15.42
CA ALA A 637 -23.06 -11.53 14.43
C ALA A 637 -23.67 -10.86 13.20
N ASP A 638 -23.09 -9.72 12.81
CA ASP A 638 -23.37 -9.07 11.55
C ASP A 638 -22.06 -8.50 10.94
N LYS A 639 -22.15 -7.73 9.86
CA LYS A 639 -20.97 -7.18 9.18
C LYS A 639 -20.09 -6.35 10.12
N ASN A 640 -20.64 -5.60 11.05
CA ASN A 640 -19.91 -4.62 11.87
C ASN A 640 -19.78 -5.00 13.36
N LEU A 641 -20.55 -6.01 13.79
CA LEU A 641 -20.66 -6.36 15.21
C LEU A 641 -20.62 -7.87 15.43
N LEU A 642 -19.89 -8.29 16.45
CA LEU A 642 -19.91 -9.65 16.99
C LEU A 642 -20.07 -9.56 18.51
N LEU A 643 -21.12 -10.17 19.03
CA LEU A 643 -21.39 -10.25 20.48
C LEU A 643 -21.29 -11.70 20.93
N LEU A 644 -20.47 -11.94 21.95
CA LEU A 644 -20.19 -13.25 22.51
C LEU A 644 -20.54 -13.28 24.00
N ARG A 645 -20.89 -14.49 24.48
CA ARG A 645 -21.08 -14.80 25.90
C ARG A 645 -20.22 -15.99 26.32
N HIS A 646 -19.53 -15.86 27.43
CA HIS A 646 -18.71 -16.92 28.03
C HIS A 646 -18.74 -16.89 29.55
N ASN A 647 -19.36 -17.88 30.20
CA ASN A 647 -19.39 -18.01 31.67
C ASN A 647 -19.77 -16.72 32.39
N GLY A 648 -20.84 -16.05 31.98
CA GLY A 648 -21.28 -14.78 32.56
C GLY A 648 -20.49 -13.53 32.16
N HIS A 649 -19.43 -13.67 31.34
CA HIS A 649 -18.71 -12.58 30.69
C HIS A 649 -19.29 -12.32 29.30
N TYR A 650 -19.17 -11.07 28.83
CA TYR A 650 -19.56 -10.71 27.48
C TYR A 650 -18.39 -10.07 26.74
N GLN A 651 -18.35 -10.28 25.45
CA GLN A 651 -17.39 -9.65 24.54
C GLN A 651 -18.14 -9.03 23.36
N LEU A 652 -17.88 -7.75 23.13
CA LEU A 652 -18.44 -7.01 22.00
C LEU A 652 -17.30 -6.55 21.10
N LEU A 653 -17.20 -7.12 19.93
CA LEU A 653 -16.27 -6.68 18.87
C LEU A 653 -17.01 -5.84 17.86
N LEU A 654 -16.56 -4.60 17.65
CA LEU A 654 -17.03 -3.71 16.59
C LEU A 654 -15.96 -3.60 15.52
N ARG A 655 -16.39 -3.53 14.25
CA ARG A 655 -15.51 -3.50 13.09
C ARG A 655 -16.02 -2.47 12.09
N ASN A 656 -15.09 -1.72 11.50
CA ASN A 656 -15.37 -0.85 10.38
C ASN A 656 -14.61 -1.34 9.14
N THR A 657 -15.14 -2.36 8.48
CA THR A 657 -14.50 -3.00 7.34
C THR A 657 -14.73 -2.20 6.07
N VAL A 658 -13.65 -1.75 5.46
CA VAL A 658 -13.67 -0.90 4.28
C VAL A 658 -12.61 -1.38 3.29
N VAL A 659 -13.02 -1.50 2.01
CA VAL A 659 -12.10 -1.76 0.91
C VAL A 659 -12.03 -0.53 0.03
N PHE A 660 -10.84 -0.05 -0.21
CA PHE A 660 -10.54 1.04 -1.12
C PHE A 660 -9.19 0.79 -1.80
N ASN A 661 -8.87 1.58 -2.82
CA ASN A 661 -7.58 1.47 -3.48
C ASN A 661 -6.44 1.67 -2.47
N PRO A 662 -5.60 0.66 -2.21
CA PRO A 662 -4.50 0.76 -1.24
C PRO A 662 -3.54 1.93 -1.47
N TRP A 663 -3.43 2.43 -2.69
CA TRP A 663 -2.60 3.59 -3.00
C TRP A 663 -3.06 4.87 -2.30
N LEU A 664 -4.36 4.96 -1.97
CA LEU A 664 -4.93 6.09 -1.24
C LEU A 664 -4.79 5.95 0.29
N SER A 665 -4.24 4.85 0.76
CA SER A 665 -4.11 4.55 2.19
C SER A 665 -3.12 5.45 2.94
N SER A 666 -2.21 6.10 2.22
CA SER A 666 -1.25 7.04 2.81
C SER A 666 -1.85 8.42 3.10
N GLU A 667 -3.07 8.68 2.61
CA GLU A 667 -3.76 9.96 2.81
C GLU A 667 -4.70 9.87 4.01
N GLU A 668 -4.29 10.45 5.13
CA GLU A 668 -5.08 10.44 6.36
C GLU A 668 -6.44 11.12 6.16
N THR A 669 -6.49 12.23 5.43
CA THR A 669 -7.73 12.93 5.09
C THR A 669 -8.68 12.09 4.24
N PHE A 670 -8.15 11.22 3.38
CA PHE A 670 -8.94 10.27 2.62
C PHE A 670 -9.48 9.16 3.52
N THR A 671 -8.64 8.55 4.32
CA THR A 671 -9.04 7.43 5.20
C THR A 671 -10.00 7.86 6.30
N GLN A 672 -9.89 9.11 6.80
CA GLN A 672 -10.82 9.67 7.80
C GLN A 672 -12.28 9.75 7.30
N ARG A 673 -12.53 9.87 5.99
CA ARG A 673 -13.89 9.89 5.42
C ARG A 673 -14.64 8.60 5.63
N PHE A 674 -13.93 7.50 5.78
CA PHE A 674 -14.49 6.19 6.05
C PHE A 674 -14.65 5.91 7.54
N SER A 675 -14.38 6.90 8.40
CA SER A 675 -14.66 6.79 9.83
C SER A 675 -16.16 6.69 10.06
N GLN A 676 -16.58 5.67 10.79
CA GLN A 676 -17.99 5.43 11.09
C GLN A 676 -18.26 5.71 12.56
N PRO A 677 -19.13 6.69 12.88
CA PRO A 677 -19.62 6.89 14.23
C PRO A 677 -20.57 5.77 14.63
N TYR A 678 -20.56 5.38 15.88
CA TYR A 678 -21.49 4.40 16.43
C TYR A 678 -22.06 4.84 17.77
N SER A 679 -23.28 4.38 18.04
CA SER A 679 -23.95 4.51 19.33
C SER A 679 -24.56 3.16 19.70
N ILE A 680 -24.09 2.53 20.78
CA ILE A 680 -24.51 1.20 21.22
C ILE A 680 -24.90 1.25 22.69
N GLN A 681 -26.03 0.60 22.99
CA GLN A 681 -26.51 0.40 24.33
C GLN A 681 -26.73 -1.09 24.60
N LEU A 682 -26.05 -1.63 25.61
CA LEU A 682 -26.26 -3.00 26.11
C LEU A 682 -27.15 -2.97 27.34
N LEU A 683 -28.34 -3.56 27.22
CA LEU A 683 -29.29 -3.72 28.32
C LEU A 683 -29.13 -5.08 29.00
N GLY A 684 -29.40 -5.16 30.29
CA GLY A 684 -29.33 -6.43 31.04
C GLY A 684 -28.02 -6.66 31.79
N LEU A 685 -27.06 -5.73 31.73
CA LEU A 685 -25.90 -5.74 32.64
C LEU A 685 -26.34 -5.21 34.01
N THR A 686 -26.32 -6.04 35.03
CA THR A 686 -26.67 -5.69 36.45
C THR A 686 -25.45 -5.83 37.33
N GLY A 687 -25.32 -4.95 38.36
CA GLY A 687 -24.18 -4.96 39.26
C GLY A 687 -22.97 -4.20 38.73
N ARG A 688 -21.79 -4.47 39.34
CA ARG A 688 -20.51 -3.84 38.92
C ARG A 688 -19.81 -4.67 37.86
N TRP A 689 -19.28 -3.99 36.86
CA TRP A 689 -18.57 -4.60 35.73
C TRP A 689 -17.22 -3.95 35.54
N ARG A 690 -16.19 -4.74 35.30
CA ARG A 690 -14.93 -4.27 34.74
C ARG A 690 -15.00 -4.37 33.23
N ILE A 691 -14.81 -3.25 32.55
CA ILE A 691 -14.89 -3.12 31.10
C ILE A 691 -13.49 -2.82 30.61
N LYS A 692 -12.95 -3.72 29.77
CA LYS A 692 -11.71 -3.51 29.05
C LYS A 692 -12.02 -3.17 27.61
N GLN A 693 -11.44 -2.09 27.11
CA GLN A 693 -11.54 -1.69 25.72
C GLN A 693 -10.17 -1.83 25.05
N HIS A 694 -10.09 -2.66 24.03
CA HIS A 694 -8.92 -2.78 23.16
C HIS A 694 -9.23 -2.09 21.83
N LEU A 695 -8.63 -0.92 21.58
CA LEU A 695 -8.75 -0.19 20.32
C LEU A 695 -7.56 -0.53 19.43
N PHE A 696 -7.84 -0.96 18.21
CA PHE A 696 -6.85 -1.32 17.21
C PHE A 696 -7.14 -0.58 15.91
N ASP A 697 -6.31 0.40 15.59
CA ASP A 697 -6.42 1.25 14.41
C ASP A 697 -5.02 1.64 13.89
N GLN A 698 -4.97 2.52 12.89
CA GLN A 698 -3.70 2.97 12.32
C GLN A 698 -2.79 3.74 13.29
N HIS A 699 -3.33 4.25 14.41
CA HIS A 699 -2.56 4.96 15.45
C HIS A 699 -2.23 4.05 16.65
N HIS A 700 -2.98 2.97 16.83
CA HIS A 700 -2.86 2.05 17.96
C HIS A 700 -2.71 0.61 17.48
N GLY A 701 -1.49 0.20 17.24
CA GLY A 701 -1.13 -1.17 16.83
C GLY A 701 -0.64 -1.32 15.40
N ALA A 702 -0.70 -0.30 14.56
CA ALA A 702 -0.03 -0.29 13.29
C ALA A 702 1.46 0.05 13.47
N LEU A 703 2.32 -0.78 12.91
CA LEU A 703 3.78 -0.60 13.00
C LEU A 703 4.28 0.50 12.05
N PHE A 704 3.73 0.56 10.85
CA PHE A 704 4.31 1.35 9.77
C PHE A 704 4.33 2.87 10.01
N PRO A 705 3.29 3.52 10.56
CA PRO A 705 3.34 4.95 10.86
C PRO A 705 4.43 5.33 11.87
N LEU A 706 4.71 4.43 12.82
CA LEU A 706 5.78 4.60 13.80
C LEU A 706 7.15 4.42 13.15
N PHE A 707 7.29 3.44 12.26
CA PHE A 707 8.53 3.14 11.58
C PHE A 707 8.94 4.26 10.59
N GLU A 708 7.99 4.97 10.01
CA GLU A 708 8.27 6.12 9.13
C GLU A 708 8.96 7.29 9.86
N ALA A 709 8.89 7.36 11.17
CA ALA A 709 9.61 8.36 11.95
C ALA A 709 11.14 8.17 11.87
N PHE A 710 11.61 6.95 11.63
CA PHE A 710 13.02 6.61 11.50
C PHE A 710 13.50 6.72 10.06
N ARG A 711 13.78 7.96 9.61
CA ARG A 711 14.27 8.23 8.24
C ARG A 711 15.79 8.22 8.10
N SER A 712 16.51 7.86 9.16
CA SER A 712 17.98 7.84 9.11
C SER A 712 18.50 6.67 8.25
N ARG A 713 19.64 6.87 7.57
CA ARG A 713 20.30 5.81 6.82
C ARG A 713 20.80 4.65 7.70
N SER A 714 20.96 4.91 8.99
CA SER A 714 21.43 3.93 9.96
C SER A 714 20.33 2.97 10.45
N GLY A 715 19.06 3.28 10.15
CA GLY A 715 17.93 2.52 10.69
C GLY A 715 17.73 2.70 12.20
N PRO A 716 16.75 2.02 12.80
CA PRO A 716 16.53 1.97 14.24
C PRO A 716 17.63 1.20 14.96
N ASP A 717 18.04 1.67 16.14
CA ASP A 717 18.90 0.92 17.06
C ASP A 717 18.10 0.01 18.00
N ASP A 718 18.76 -0.68 18.93
CA ASP A 718 18.10 -1.63 19.85
C ASP A 718 17.09 -0.94 20.78
N GLU A 719 17.36 0.30 21.21
CA GLU A 719 16.46 1.08 22.06
C GLU A 719 15.23 1.54 21.27
N ASP A 720 15.43 1.96 20.01
CA ASP A 720 14.36 2.30 19.07
C ASP A 720 13.46 1.09 18.79
N TYR A 721 14.05 -0.10 18.61
CA TYR A 721 13.27 -1.34 18.47
C TYR A 721 12.45 -1.64 19.73
N GLY A 722 13.03 -1.46 20.92
CA GLY A 722 12.34 -1.58 22.18
C GLY A 722 11.13 -0.64 22.28
N TRP A 723 11.32 0.62 21.89
CA TRP A 723 10.26 1.62 21.83
C TRP A 723 9.15 1.23 20.84
N LEU A 724 9.50 0.83 19.61
CA LEU A 724 8.54 0.37 18.61
C LEU A 724 7.69 -0.81 19.10
N MET A 725 8.32 -1.79 19.76
CA MET A 725 7.65 -2.95 20.37
C MET A 725 6.57 -2.53 21.40
N HIS A 726 6.82 -1.46 22.12
CA HIS A 726 5.87 -0.94 23.12
C HIS A 726 4.77 -0.09 22.51
N GLN A 727 5.09 0.73 21.51
CA GLN A 727 4.13 1.65 20.89
C GLN A 727 3.19 0.95 19.88
N ALA A 728 3.69 -0.02 19.12
CA ALA A 728 2.91 -0.71 18.10
C ALA A 728 1.96 -1.76 18.71
N ARG A 729 1.11 -1.34 19.64
CA ARG A 729 0.13 -2.19 20.36
C ARG A 729 -1.26 -1.59 20.30
N PRO A 730 -2.32 -2.43 20.31
CA PRO A 730 -3.67 -1.93 20.55
C PRO A 730 -3.76 -1.15 21.87
N ALA A 731 -4.42 -0.01 21.84
CA ALA A 731 -4.64 0.78 23.05
C ALA A 731 -5.58 0.04 24.01
N LEU A 732 -5.20 -0.04 25.28
CA LEU A 732 -6.01 -0.64 26.33
C LEU A 732 -6.52 0.44 27.27
N SER A 733 -7.84 0.52 27.44
CA SER A 733 -8.45 1.24 28.56
C SER A 733 -9.23 0.27 29.45
N VAL A 734 -9.27 0.57 30.75
CA VAL A 734 -9.97 -0.23 31.75
C VAL A 734 -10.81 0.69 32.62
N ALA A 735 -12.10 0.39 32.71
CA ALA A 735 -13.05 1.11 33.54
C ALA A 735 -13.85 0.14 34.43
N GLU A 736 -14.31 0.59 35.60
CA GLU A 736 -15.29 -0.12 36.39
C GLU A 736 -16.55 0.71 36.42
N GLU A 737 -17.65 0.12 35.97
CA GLU A 737 -18.94 0.79 35.81
C GLU A 737 -20.07 -0.04 36.48
N SER A 738 -21.11 0.66 36.92
CA SER A 738 -22.33 0.05 37.44
C SER A 738 -23.52 0.53 36.60
N PRO A 739 -23.78 -0.06 35.44
CA PRO A 739 -24.80 0.41 34.50
C PRO A 739 -26.20 0.19 35.13
N GLN A 740 -26.90 1.26 35.50
CA GLN A 740 -28.28 1.17 36.05
C GLN A 740 -29.34 1.04 34.95
N SER A 741 -29.13 1.72 33.83
CA SER A 741 -30.03 1.71 32.66
C SER A 741 -29.44 1.02 31.41
N GLY A 742 -28.40 0.23 31.59
CA GLY A 742 -27.60 -0.37 30.53
C GLY A 742 -26.30 0.40 30.22
N TRP A 743 -25.32 -0.31 29.71
CA TRP A 743 -24.06 0.30 29.29
C TRP A 743 -24.25 0.99 27.94
N HIS A 744 -23.81 2.24 27.83
CA HIS A 744 -23.94 3.03 26.62
C HIS A 744 -22.59 3.60 26.19
N ARG A 745 -22.28 3.47 24.89
CA ARG A 745 -21.06 4.04 24.29
C ARG A 745 -21.36 4.70 22.97
N VAL A 746 -20.87 5.92 22.83
CA VAL A 746 -20.85 6.67 21.58
C VAL A 746 -19.38 6.96 21.26
N ASP A 747 -18.95 6.59 20.05
CA ASP A 747 -17.59 6.81 19.59
C ASP A 747 -17.55 6.67 18.05
N SER A 748 -16.35 6.71 17.45
CA SER A 748 -16.17 6.49 16.03
C SER A 748 -15.02 5.50 15.77
N LEU A 749 -15.18 4.66 14.74
CA LEU A 749 -14.14 3.76 14.25
C LEU A 749 -13.57 4.29 12.94
N GLN A 750 -12.26 4.41 12.88
CA GLN A 750 -11.54 4.72 11.65
C GLN A 750 -11.69 3.59 10.63
N SER A 751 -11.27 3.85 9.37
CA SER A 751 -11.25 2.83 8.32
C SER A 751 -10.46 1.60 8.77
N ASN A 752 -11.04 0.43 8.60
CA ASN A 752 -10.47 -0.87 8.98
C ASN A 752 -10.07 -1.03 10.46
N ALA A 753 -10.57 -0.16 11.34
CA ALA A 753 -10.35 -0.25 12.78
C ALA A 753 -11.22 -1.32 13.43
N LEU A 754 -10.75 -1.80 14.58
CA LEU A 754 -11.42 -2.73 15.47
C LEU A 754 -11.47 -2.15 16.89
N VAL A 755 -12.57 -2.39 17.58
CA VAL A 755 -12.61 -2.23 19.03
C VAL A 755 -13.25 -3.45 19.68
N LEU A 756 -12.57 -4.01 20.66
CA LEU A 756 -13.06 -5.12 21.47
C LEU A 756 -13.34 -4.63 22.89
N TYR A 757 -14.60 -4.72 23.30
CA TYR A 757 -15.02 -4.54 24.68
C TYR A 757 -15.17 -5.89 25.38
N GLU A 758 -14.51 -6.06 26.52
CA GLU A 758 -14.63 -7.25 27.35
C GLU A 758 -15.28 -6.85 28.68
N PHE A 759 -16.42 -7.45 28.99
CA PHE A 759 -17.21 -7.20 30.19
C PHE A 759 -17.03 -8.34 31.14
N SER A 760 -16.51 -8.07 32.35
CA SER A 760 -16.31 -9.04 33.41
C SER A 760 -17.08 -8.59 34.66
N PRO A 761 -18.00 -9.42 35.18
CA PRO A 761 -18.70 -9.06 36.40
C PRO A 761 -17.72 -9.03 37.58
N LEU A 762 -17.91 -8.06 38.47
CA LEU A 762 -17.15 -7.95 39.70
C LEU A 762 -18.01 -8.46 40.87
N ASN A 763 -17.48 -9.39 41.65
CA ASN A 763 -18.13 -9.85 42.85
C ASN A 763 -18.21 -8.69 43.86
N GLU A 764 -19.29 -8.61 44.63
CA GLU A 764 -19.55 -7.49 45.53
C GLU A 764 -18.61 -7.46 46.76
N GLU A 765 -17.86 -8.53 47.03
CA GLU A 765 -16.87 -8.51 48.11
C GLU A 765 -15.60 -7.76 47.65
N PRO A 766 -15.29 -6.59 48.26
CA PRO A 766 -13.99 -5.99 48.06
C PRO A 766 -12.94 -6.96 48.62
N ILE A 767 -12.01 -7.40 47.76
CA ILE A 767 -10.78 -8.03 48.26
C ILE A 767 -10.09 -6.96 49.09
N GLY A 768 -10.29 -6.99 50.40
CA GLY A 768 -9.55 -6.13 51.32
C GLY A 768 -8.06 -6.36 51.08
N PHE A 769 -7.32 -5.30 50.84
CA PHE A 769 -5.87 -5.40 50.86
C PHE A 769 -5.50 -6.04 52.20
N PRO A 770 -4.70 -7.09 52.25
CA PRO A 770 -4.21 -7.59 53.52
C PRO A 770 -3.58 -6.41 54.26
N PRO A 771 -3.87 -6.25 55.60
CA PRO A 771 -3.26 -5.17 56.35
C PRO A 771 -1.76 -5.25 56.20
N ALA A 772 -1.13 -4.10 55.89
CA ALA A 772 0.31 -4.03 55.75
C ALA A 772 0.95 -4.74 56.94
N ALA A 773 1.69 -5.83 56.70
CA ALA A 773 2.38 -6.55 57.71
C ALA A 773 3.29 -5.53 58.46
N SER A 774 2.99 -5.30 59.73
CA SER A 774 3.87 -4.51 60.59
C SER A 774 5.25 -5.17 60.56
N VAL A 775 6.18 -4.51 59.93
CA VAL A 775 7.60 -4.90 59.95
C VAL A 775 8.05 -4.79 61.40
N PRO A 776 8.64 -5.86 62.03
CA PRO A 776 9.16 -5.81 63.36
C PRO A 776 10.36 -4.87 63.52
#